data_67c175aaef9b792b21ef9cfbfca8df3a
#
_entry.id   67c175aaef9b792b21ef9cfbfca8df3a
#
_cell.length_a   1.000
_cell.length_b   1.000
_cell.length_c   1.000
_cell.angle_alpha   90.00
_cell.angle_beta   90.00
_cell.angle_gamma   90.00
#
_symmetry.space_group_name_H-M   'P 1'
#
loop_
_entity.id
_entity.type
_entity.pdbx_description
1 polymer ?
#
loop_
_entity_poly.entity_id
_entity_poly.type
_entity_poly.pdbx_seq_one_letter_code
_entity_poly.pdbx_strand_id
1 'polypeptide(L)'
;MKIHFTGIGGVGMAGLAVLMKARGHEVTGCDVHASARTRWLEAQGIRVFIGHDPAHVADADLVVVTPAVHPDEPELVAALSRTGRASRPACRVRFRGELLADLVNESDSIAVCGTHGKTTTSTWIAKLLLALGEDVTWCIGGETGDFPVAGHHTPTPTKNSSSVLVVEADESDGTLALYHARTLVVNKLEYDHPDHFKTPAAYFACFDTARRQSGDVIESEVLPPADPIFDPILAPLPSHNRKNARAAIEVALRRGHAAAAIAAALPEILSTLPDRRFQRIWPMAEGSGEDKRQETRDADEGRETRDARRGDCLVYTDYAHHPTEMACAVEMARKICGGTLRVLFQPHRPSRTKALLNDFPKALAAADELILCPTYMAFEPPVEGGDIADLYKACRELLNTEAQRHGGTGLYLARSCEEAWEHARNSMKLGDLTLLLGAGDIIRLVPQIQSDLEFVRGVSSRPASPRRIWIGAGTNTWKSDLNLSVEYVKTTGPAGRPGAEIVTAHPGLCPWMAGIPGTVGGWIKMNAGAFGHSFSEVLEAVKIDGEWVPASACGFAYRHSDIKGEIQDYRLRRDSKGDATLQPPPDTYISKRRHFPAGTYGSFFKNPPGDFAGRLLEAAGAKELRVGGAYVWSEHANVIVRGEGATGSDVLALARLMRNRVFFRFGILLDPEVTGISW
;
A
#
# COMPACT_ATOMS: atom_id res chain seq x y z
N MET A 1 5.72 18.21 -30.41
CA MET A 1 6.79 17.21 -30.23
C MET A 1 6.17 15.93 -29.74
N LYS A 2 6.81 14.80 -30.03
CA LYS A 2 6.48 13.50 -29.44
C LYS A 2 7.36 13.28 -28.21
N ILE A 3 6.73 13.14 -27.03
CA ILE A 3 7.42 13.02 -25.75
C ILE A 3 7.07 11.67 -25.14
N HIS A 4 8.10 10.90 -24.77
CA HIS A 4 7.91 9.63 -24.06
C HIS A 4 8.43 9.71 -22.63
N PHE A 5 7.64 9.20 -21.67
CA PHE A 5 7.97 9.19 -20.24
C PHE A 5 8.26 7.76 -19.77
N THR A 6 9.51 7.47 -19.44
CA THR A 6 9.89 6.16 -18.86
C THR A 6 9.67 6.18 -17.34
N GLY A 7 8.81 5.27 -16.84
CA GLY A 7 8.32 5.27 -15.44
C GLY A 7 7.19 6.28 -15.22
N ILE A 8 6.26 6.39 -16.18
CA ILE A 8 5.19 7.40 -16.21
C ILE A 8 4.22 7.32 -15.03
N GLY A 9 4.08 6.14 -14.39
CA GLY A 9 3.22 5.94 -13.22
C GLY A 9 3.74 6.57 -11.92
N GLY A 10 4.96 7.09 -11.90
CA GLY A 10 5.48 7.88 -10.78
C GLY A 10 4.70 9.19 -10.60
N VAL A 11 4.49 9.64 -9.33
CA VAL A 11 3.66 10.84 -9.03
C VAL A 11 4.09 12.06 -9.83
N GLY A 12 5.37 12.42 -9.75
CA GLY A 12 5.89 13.61 -10.46
C GLY A 12 5.96 13.43 -11.98
N MET A 13 6.14 12.19 -12.48
CA MET A 13 6.13 11.89 -13.90
C MET A 13 4.74 12.03 -14.51
N ALA A 14 3.73 11.47 -13.83
CA ALA A 14 2.35 11.52 -14.26
C ALA A 14 1.84 12.97 -14.37
N GLY A 15 2.12 13.79 -13.35
CA GLY A 15 1.77 15.20 -13.36
C GLY A 15 2.38 15.94 -14.55
N LEU A 16 3.67 15.75 -14.77
CA LEU A 16 4.41 16.40 -15.86
C LEU A 16 3.92 15.93 -17.23
N ALA A 17 3.59 14.64 -17.39
CA ALA A 17 3.04 14.09 -18.63
C ALA A 17 1.70 14.76 -19.00
N VAL A 18 0.82 14.96 -18.01
CA VAL A 18 -0.46 15.67 -18.20
C VAL A 18 -0.23 17.12 -18.60
N LEU A 19 0.70 17.83 -17.96
CA LEU A 19 1.04 19.22 -18.33
C LEU A 19 1.58 19.32 -19.75
N MET A 20 2.48 18.42 -20.16
CA MET A 20 3.02 18.42 -21.53
C MET A 20 1.93 18.15 -22.57
N LYS A 21 0.99 17.25 -22.25
CA LYS A 21 -0.18 17.02 -23.11
C LYS A 21 -1.06 18.26 -23.21
N ALA A 22 -1.35 18.93 -22.09
CA ALA A 22 -2.15 20.16 -22.06
C ALA A 22 -1.50 21.29 -22.91
N ARG A 23 -0.17 21.29 -23.03
CA ARG A 23 0.59 22.19 -23.90
C ARG A 23 0.59 21.77 -25.39
N GLY A 24 -0.17 20.75 -25.78
CA GLY A 24 -0.35 20.32 -27.17
C GLY A 24 0.75 19.39 -27.69
N HIS A 25 1.51 18.74 -26.81
CA HIS A 25 2.44 17.69 -27.20
C HIS A 25 1.75 16.33 -27.32
N GLU A 26 2.26 15.48 -28.21
CA GLU A 26 1.89 14.07 -28.27
C GLU A 26 2.68 13.32 -27.18
N VAL A 27 1.98 12.82 -26.15
CA VAL A 27 2.59 12.22 -24.97
C VAL A 27 2.28 10.74 -24.92
N THR A 28 3.32 9.94 -24.72
CA THR A 28 3.25 8.51 -24.40
C THR A 28 4.13 8.21 -23.19
N GLY A 29 4.01 7.02 -22.62
CA GLY A 29 4.96 6.57 -21.62
C GLY A 29 4.82 5.10 -21.32
N CYS A 30 5.72 4.60 -20.48
CA CYS A 30 5.72 3.22 -20.02
C CYS A 30 5.89 3.12 -18.50
N ASP A 31 5.46 2.01 -17.95
CA ASP A 31 5.73 1.65 -16.56
C ASP A 31 5.85 0.13 -16.41
N VAL A 32 6.56 -0.34 -15.39
CA VAL A 32 6.76 -1.78 -15.13
C VAL A 32 5.42 -2.45 -14.79
N HIS A 33 4.53 -1.73 -14.09
CA HIS A 33 3.28 -2.29 -13.61
C HIS A 33 2.07 -1.40 -13.90
N ALA A 34 0.94 -2.03 -14.23
CA ALA A 34 -0.34 -1.32 -14.29
C ALA A 34 -0.77 -0.89 -12.87
N SER A 35 -1.18 0.36 -12.72
CA SER A 35 -1.59 0.98 -11.46
C SER A 35 -2.85 1.82 -11.63
N ALA A 36 -3.43 2.31 -10.53
CA ALA A 36 -4.52 3.29 -10.61
C ALA A 36 -4.09 4.54 -11.38
N ARG A 37 -2.84 4.98 -11.21
CA ARG A 37 -2.30 6.16 -11.88
C ARG A 37 -2.05 5.94 -13.37
N THR A 38 -1.59 4.77 -13.80
CA THR A 38 -1.47 4.47 -15.24
C THR A 38 -2.84 4.46 -15.92
N ARG A 39 -3.87 3.89 -15.28
CA ARG A 39 -5.26 3.97 -15.77
C ARG A 39 -5.81 5.38 -15.80
N TRP A 40 -5.50 6.21 -14.79
CA TRP A 40 -5.87 7.62 -14.79
C TRP A 40 -5.24 8.38 -15.96
N LEU A 41 -3.96 8.12 -16.28
CA LEU A 41 -3.28 8.70 -17.44
C LEU A 41 -3.93 8.29 -18.77
N GLU A 42 -4.33 7.02 -18.90
CA GLU A 42 -5.06 6.53 -20.06
C GLU A 42 -6.42 7.24 -20.21
N ALA A 43 -7.13 7.46 -19.09
CA ALA A 43 -8.37 8.24 -19.08
C ALA A 43 -8.15 9.71 -19.47
N GLN A 44 -6.94 10.28 -19.21
CA GLN A 44 -6.52 11.57 -19.74
C GLN A 44 -6.12 11.50 -21.23
N GLY A 45 -6.24 10.33 -21.89
CA GLY A 45 -5.91 10.10 -23.28
C GLY A 45 -4.38 10.06 -23.54
N ILE A 46 -3.56 9.70 -22.56
CA ILE A 46 -2.12 9.42 -22.70
C ILE A 46 -1.96 7.91 -22.87
N ARG A 47 -1.30 7.50 -23.95
CA ARG A 47 -1.03 6.08 -24.17
C ARG A 47 0.05 5.58 -23.23
N VAL A 48 -0.25 4.57 -22.42
CA VAL A 48 0.69 3.95 -21.48
C VAL A 48 0.98 2.52 -21.91
N PHE A 49 2.26 2.17 -21.98
CA PHE A 49 2.73 0.81 -22.22
C PHE A 49 3.10 0.15 -20.89
N ILE A 50 2.83 -1.14 -20.75
CA ILE A 50 3.28 -1.91 -19.60
C ILE A 50 4.50 -2.74 -20.01
N GLY A 51 5.60 -2.57 -19.28
CA GLY A 51 6.92 -3.07 -19.62
C GLY A 51 7.73 -2.06 -20.42
N HIS A 52 9.00 -2.36 -20.65
CA HIS A 52 9.97 -1.52 -21.35
C HIS A 52 10.37 -2.16 -22.67
N ASP A 53 10.30 -1.39 -23.76
CA ASP A 53 10.70 -1.82 -25.11
C ASP A 53 11.34 -0.66 -25.86
N PRO A 54 12.53 -0.83 -26.48
CA PRO A 54 13.16 0.19 -27.33
C PRO A 54 12.25 0.75 -28.43
N ALA A 55 11.26 -0.02 -28.88
CA ALA A 55 10.28 0.41 -29.87
C ALA A 55 9.39 1.57 -29.38
N HIS A 56 9.16 1.69 -28.07
CA HIS A 56 8.34 2.77 -27.49
C HIS A 56 8.90 4.16 -27.75
N VAL A 57 10.22 4.28 -27.85
CA VAL A 57 10.93 5.56 -28.09
C VAL A 57 11.40 5.74 -29.53
N ALA A 58 11.04 4.81 -30.43
CA ALA A 58 11.55 4.82 -31.81
C ALA A 58 11.27 6.11 -32.55
N ASP A 59 10.17 6.79 -32.29
CA ASP A 59 9.78 8.06 -32.93
C ASP A 59 9.67 9.27 -31.97
N ALA A 60 10.09 9.10 -30.69
CA ALA A 60 10.11 10.18 -29.73
C ALA A 60 11.12 11.29 -30.08
N ASP A 61 10.73 12.54 -29.93
CA ASP A 61 11.64 13.70 -30.04
C ASP A 61 12.36 13.97 -28.71
N LEU A 62 11.69 13.61 -27.59
CA LEU A 62 12.16 13.77 -26.24
C LEU A 62 11.78 12.52 -25.41
N VAL A 63 12.74 11.98 -24.67
CA VAL A 63 12.51 10.96 -23.64
C VAL A 63 12.77 11.57 -22.28
N VAL A 64 11.78 11.45 -21.38
CA VAL A 64 11.86 11.95 -20.01
C VAL A 64 12.03 10.77 -19.07
N VAL A 65 13.05 10.86 -18.20
CA VAL A 65 13.40 9.79 -17.24
C VAL A 65 13.46 10.32 -15.81
N THR A 66 13.40 9.42 -14.84
CA THR A 66 13.68 9.73 -13.44
C THR A 66 15.06 9.18 -13.03
N PRO A 67 15.67 9.66 -11.94
CA PRO A 67 16.89 9.08 -11.40
C PRO A 67 16.74 7.61 -10.98
N ALA A 68 15.51 7.11 -10.82
CA ALA A 68 15.23 5.70 -10.48
C ALA A 68 15.36 4.75 -11.70
N VAL A 69 15.41 5.28 -12.92
CA VAL A 69 15.60 4.50 -14.14
C VAL A 69 17.05 4.04 -14.23
N HIS A 70 17.28 2.72 -14.37
CA HIS A 70 18.63 2.17 -14.47
C HIS A 70 19.30 2.63 -15.78
N PRO A 71 20.63 2.91 -15.79
CA PRO A 71 21.34 3.33 -17.00
C PRO A 71 21.23 2.35 -18.18
N ASP A 72 21.05 1.06 -17.91
CA ASP A 72 20.90 0.00 -18.91
C ASP A 72 19.44 -0.19 -19.37
N GLU A 73 18.53 0.69 -18.97
CA GLU A 73 17.13 0.60 -19.37
C GLU A 73 17.00 0.65 -20.90
N PRO A 74 16.33 -0.34 -21.54
CA PRO A 74 16.31 -0.48 -23.01
C PRO A 74 15.85 0.78 -23.75
N GLU A 75 14.87 1.51 -23.23
CA GLU A 75 14.36 2.75 -23.82
C GLU A 75 15.37 3.90 -23.69
N LEU A 76 16.03 4.03 -22.54
CA LEU A 76 17.07 5.01 -22.31
C LEU A 76 18.27 4.76 -23.23
N VAL A 77 18.74 3.51 -23.30
CA VAL A 77 19.84 3.12 -24.20
C VAL A 77 19.47 3.39 -25.67
N ALA A 78 18.25 3.03 -26.09
CA ALA A 78 17.77 3.29 -27.45
C ALA A 78 17.69 4.79 -27.78
N ALA A 79 17.20 5.61 -26.85
CA ALA A 79 17.12 7.07 -27.01
C ALA A 79 18.50 7.70 -27.13
N LEU A 80 19.46 7.33 -26.27
CA LEU A 80 20.84 7.83 -26.29
C LEU A 80 21.62 7.39 -27.53
N SER A 81 21.32 6.19 -28.06
CA SER A 81 21.97 5.65 -29.27
C SER A 81 21.48 6.32 -30.56
N ARG A 82 20.38 7.08 -30.53
CA ARG A 82 19.81 7.73 -31.69
C ARG A 82 20.61 8.97 -32.05
N THR A 83 21.53 8.81 -32.99
CA THR A 83 22.23 9.96 -33.64
C THR A 83 21.31 10.63 -34.64
N GLY A 84 21.34 11.98 -34.69
CA GLY A 84 20.59 12.74 -35.69
C GLY A 84 21.00 12.41 -37.13
N ARG A 85 20.02 12.27 -38.02
CA ARG A 85 20.22 12.18 -39.48
C ARG A 85 19.60 13.39 -40.14
N ALA A 86 19.97 13.66 -41.41
CA ALA A 86 19.46 14.83 -42.15
C ALA A 86 17.92 14.91 -42.21
N SER A 87 17.23 13.78 -42.11
CA SER A 87 15.77 13.68 -42.13
C SER A 87 15.11 13.65 -40.74
N ARG A 88 15.88 13.53 -39.64
CA ARG A 88 15.36 13.40 -38.29
C ARG A 88 16.39 13.83 -37.24
N PRO A 89 16.06 14.77 -36.34
CA PRO A 89 16.96 15.19 -35.26
C PRO A 89 17.26 14.02 -34.29
N ALA A 90 18.36 14.14 -33.53
CA ALA A 90 18.68 13.25 -32.44
C ALA A 90 17.56 13.29 -31.38
N CYS A 91 17.30 12.15 -30.72
CA CYS A 91 16.40 12.11 -29.58
C CYS A 91 17.07 12.84 -28.40
N ARG A 92 16.35 13.76 -27.78
CA ARG A 92 16.80 14.37 -26.53
C ARG A 92 16.38 13.53 -25.36
N VAL A 93 17.23 13.42 -24.35
CA VAL A 93 16.91 12.82 -23.06
C VAL A 93 17.00 13.92 -21.99
N ARG A 94 16.00 13.98 -21.12
CA ARG A 94 15.92 14.93 -20.01
C ARG A 94 15.50 14.20 -18.74
N PHE A 95 16.06 14.59 -17.64
CA PHE A 95 15.52 14.20 -16.35
C PHE A 95 14.23 14.96 -16.04
N ARG A 96 13.34 14.32 -15.27
CA ARG A 96 12.07 14.91 -14.81
C ARG A 96 12.24 16.32 -14.23
N GLY A 97 13.21 16.48 -13.32
CA GLY A 97 13.47 17.77 -12.66
C GLY A 97 13.96 18.85 -13.62
N GLU A 98 14.76 18.50 -14.63
CA GLU A 98 15.20 19.44 -15.65
C GLU A 98 14.03 19.95 -16.51
N LEU A 99 13.14 19.03 -16.94
CA LEU A 99 11.95 19.44 -17.72
C LEU A 99 11.01 20.31 -16.88
N LEU A 100 10.85 20.01 -15.58
CA LEU A 100 10.05 20.84 -14.70
C LEU A 100 10.69 22.22 -14.48
N ALA A 101 12.02 22.30 -14.38
CA ALA A 101 12.75 23.56 -14.31
C ALA A 101 12.53 24.41 -15.57
N ASP A 102 12.61 23.81 -16.76
CA ASP A 102 12.33 24.52 -18.02
C ASP A 102 10.91 25.14 -17.98
N LEU A 103 9.90 24.39 -17.54
CA LEU A 103 8.52 24.86 -17.40
C LEU A 103 8.37 26.02 -16.42
N VAL A 104 9.03 25.92 -15.26
CA VAL A 104 9.05 26.96 -14.23
C VAL A 104 9.66 28.25 -14.77
N ASN A 105 10.79 28.12 -15.47
CA ASN A 105 11.56 29.26 -15.95
C ASN A 105 10.85 30.02 -17.10
N GLU A 106 9.98 29.32 -17.84
CA GLU A 106 9.20 29.90 -18.94
C GLU A 106 7.84 30.48 -18.54
N SER A 107 7.41 30.27 -17.28
CA SER A 107 6.05 30.59 -16.83
C SER A 107 6.03 31.70 -15.77
N ASP A 108 4.85 32.32 -15.55
CA ASP A 108 4.55 33.00 -14.29
C ASP A 108 4.40 31.91 -13.24
N SER A 109 5.47 31.64 -12.49
CA SER A 109 5.58 30.44 -11.68
C SER A 109 5.72 30.71 -10.20
N ILE A 110 5.11 29.84 -9.41
CA ILE A 110 5.27 29.75 -7.95
C ILE A 110 5.84 28.37 -7.66
N ALA A 111 7.09 28.31 -7.25
CA ALA A 111 7.77 27.07 -6.89
C ALA A 111 7.87 26.96 -5.37
N VAL A 112 7.37 25.86 -4.82
CA VAL A 112 7.41 25.59 -3.36
C VAL A 112 8.47 24.54 -3.07
N CYS A 113 9.54 24.92 -2.40
CA CYS A 113 10.64 24.05 -2.00
C CYS A 113 10.79 23.99 -0.47
N GLY A 114 11.75 23.17 0.00
CA GLY A 114 12.03 22.98 1.41
C GLY A 114 11.99 21.51 1.81
N THR A 115 12.56 21.16 2.94
CA THR A 115 12.56 19.77 3.40
C THR A 115 11.15 19.30 3.76
N HIS A 116 10.35 20.17 4.39
CA HIS A 116 9.01 19.84 4.92
C HIS A 116 7.92 20.76 4.39
N GLY A 117 6.69 20.26 4.30
CA GLY A 117 5.49 21.04 3.99
C GLY A 117 5.27 21.40 2.52
N LYS A 118 6.15 20.98 1.59
CA LYS A 118 6.04 21.28 0.15
C LYS A 118 4.66 21.01 -0.42
N THR A 119 4.21 19.74 -0.33
CA THR A 119 2.93 19.28 -0.89
C THR A 119 1.74 20.05 -0.31
N THR A 120 1.70 20.21 1.00
CA THR A 120 0.61 20.93 1.68
C THR A 120 0.55 22.40 1.25
N THR A 121 1.71 23.07 1.24
CA THR A 121 1.80 24.49 0.87
C THR A 121 1.44 24.71 -0.59
N SER A 122 1.98 23.91 -1.52
CA SER A 122 1.67 24.05 -2.95
C SER A 122 0.20 23.74 -3.26
N THR A 123 -0.39 22.73 -2.59
CA THR A 123 -1.83 22.44 -2.72
C THR A 123 -2.68 23.61 -2.24
N TRP A 124 -2.38 24.17 -1.07
CA TRP A 124 -3.14 25.30 -0.53
C TRP A 124 -2.96 26.57 -1.35
N ILE A 125 -1.76 26.84 -1.91
CA ILE A 125 -1.56 27.95 -2.83
C ILE A 125 -2.42 27.76 -4.07
N ALA A 126 -2.36 26.60 -4.73
CA ALA A 126 -3.13 26.36 -5.94
C ALA A 126 -4.64 26.49 -5.71
N LYS A 127 -5.16 25.85 -4.65
CA LYS A 127 -6.59 25.94 -4.28
C LYS A 127 -7.00 27.37 -3.93
N LEU A 128 -6.16 28.10 -3.21
CA LEU A 128 -6.46 29.48 -2.80
C LEU A 128 -6.53 30.40 -4.02
N LEU A 129 -5.57 30.34 -4.94
CA LEU A 129 -5.57 31.16 -6.14
C LEU A 129 -6.75 30.83 -7.07
N LEU A 130 -7.12 29.54 -7.18
CA LEU A 130 -8.35 29.12 -7.87
C LEU A 130 -9.62 29.73 -7.25
N ALA A 131 -9.74 29.64 -5.92
CA ALA A 131 -10.87 30.21 -5.19
C ALA A 131 -10.95 31.75 -5.31
N LEU A 132 -9.80 32.40 -5.48
CA LEU A 132 -9.68 33.84 -5.74
C LEU A 132 -9.86 34.21 -7.22
N GLY A 133 -10.17 33.24 -8.09
CA GLY A 133 -10.53 33.47 -9.49
C GLY A 133 -9.36 33.55 -10.46
N GLU A 134 -8.15 33.12 -10.07
CA GLU A 134 -7.00 33.05 -10.99
C GLU A 134 -7.07 31.84 -11.92
N ASP A 135 -6.44 31.97 -13.07
CA ASP A 135 -6.17 30.87 -13.99
C ASP A 135 -4.92 30.15 -13.49
N VAL A 136 -5.06 28.90 -13.04
CA VAL A 136 -4.00 28.15 -12.37
C VAL A 136 -3.73 26.84 -13.08
N THR A 137 -2.47 26.61 -13.37
CA THR A 137 -1.90 25.30 -13.73
C THR A 137 -1.08 24.80 -12.56
N TRP A 138 -1.16 23.52 -12.22
CA TRP A 138 -0.41 22.98 -11.08
C TRP A 138 0.25 21.63 -11.39
N CYS A 139 1.38 21.35 -10.71
CA CYS A 139 2.06 20.07 -10.67
C CYS A 139 2.60 19.84 -9.25
N ILE A 140 1.93 18.96 -8.50
CA ILE A 140 2.11 18.80 -7.06
C ILE A 140 2.35 17.31 -6.75
N GLY A 141 3.13 17.01 -5.72
CA GLY A 141 3.53 15.65 -5.34
C GLY A 141 2.47 14.85 -4.56
N GLY A 142 1.24 15.35 -4.41
CA GLY A 142 0.16 14.67 -3.70
C GLY A 142 -1.22 14.98 -4.28
N GLU A 143 -2.16 14.10 -3.98
CA GLU A 143 -3.57 14.22 -4.34
C GLU A 143 -4.38 14.66 -3.12
N THR A 144 -5.54 15.26 -3.31
CA THR A 144 -6.49 15.60 -2.26
C THR A 144 -7.89 15.33 -2.79
N GLY A 145 -8.42 14.14 -2.55
CA GLY A 145 -9.76 13.78 -2.97
C GLY A 145 -10.07 14.11 -4.44
N ASP A 146 -10.61 15.30 -4.68
CA ASP A 146 -10.97 15.84 -6.00
C ASP A 146 -9.86 16.67 -6.67
N PHE A 147 -8.73 16.91 -5.99
CA PHE A 147 -7.62 17.72 -6.50
C PHE A 147 -6.45 16.84 -6.93
N PRO A 148 -6.30 16.56 -8.24
CA PRO A 148 -5.30 15.63 -8.76
C PRO A 148 -3.88 16.18 -8.69
N VAL A 149 -2.87 15.32 -8.91
CA VAL A 149 -1.43 15.69 -8.90
C VAL A 149 -1.06 16.76 -9.92
N ALA A 150 -1.83 16.90 -11.00
CA ALA A 150 -1.67 17.97 -11.97
C ALA A 150 -2.98 18.32 -12.64
N GLY A 151 -3.13 19.57 -13.02
CA GLY A 151 -4.30 20.05 -13.72
C GLY A 151 -4.14 21.48 -14.17
N HIS A 152 -5.16 21.95 -14.87
CA HIS A 152 -5.32 23.32 -15.31
C HIS A 152 -6.79 23.70 -15.18
N HIS A 153 -7.07 24.86 -14.60
CA HIS A 153 -8.42 25.37 -14.49
C HIS A 153 -8.45 26.88 -14.72
N THR A 154 -9.31 27.28 -15.65
CA THR A 154 -9.59 28.69 -15.96
C THR A 154 -11.04 28.99 -15.51
N PRO A 155 -11.26 29.69 -14.39
CA PRO A 155 -12.61 30.00 -13.89
C PRO A 155 -13.45 30.82 -14.85
N THR A 156 -12.81 31.72 -15.61
CA THR A 156 -13.46 32.55 -16.64
C THR A 156 -12.47 32.79 -17.78
N PRO A 157 -12.72 32.28 -19.00
CA PRO A 157 -11.83 32.53 -20.13
C PRO A 157 -11.78 34.01 -20.48
N THR A 158 -10.72 34.70 -20.05
CA THR A 158 -10.41 36.05 -20.52
C THR A 158 -9.28 35.95 -21.54
N LYS A 159 -9.43 36.66 -22.66
CA LYS A 159 -8.49 36.60 -23.80
C LYS A 159 -7.03 36.95 -23.47
N ASN A 160 -6.71 37.40 -22.26
CA ASN A 160 -5.40 37.92 -21.85
C ASN A 160 -4.91 37.40 -20.47
N SER A 161 -5.50 36.37 -19.86
CA SER A 161 -4.99 35.82 -18.60
C SER A 161 -3.84 34.86 -18.91
N SER A 162 -2.63 35.17 -18.46
CA SER A 162 -1.54 34.20 -18.37
C SER A 162 -1.80 33.30 -17.17
N SER A 163 -1.88 31.99 -17.40
CA SER A 163 -2.01 31.00 -16.33
C SER A 163 -0.79 31.02 -15.41
N VAL A 164 -1.02 31.06 -14.08
CA VAL A 164 0.05 30.89 -13.10
C VAL A 164 0.36 29.41 -12.90
N LEU A 165 1.64 29.05 -12.94
CA LEU A 165 2.11 27.67 -12.72
C LEU A 165 2.52 27.50 -11.25
N VAL A 166 1.80 26.67 -10.49
CA VAL A 166 2.17 26.28 -9.12
C VAL A 166 2.81 24.90 -9.13
N VAL A 167 4.04 24.80 -8.65
CA VAL A 167 4.77 23.54 -8.62
C VAL A 167 5.32 23.20 -7.24
N GLU A 168 5.32 21.91 -6.91
CA GLU A 168 6.16 21.37 -5.86
C GLU A 168 7.56 21.13 -6.42
N ALA A 169 8.54 21.84 -5.90
CA ALA A 169 9.94 21.77 -6.32
C ALA A 169 10.70 20.80 -5.40
N ASP A 170 11.09 19.65 -5.96
CA ASP A 170 11.83 18.61 -5.25
C ASP A 170 13.33 18.88 -5.35
N GLU A 171 14.00 18.93 -4.20
CA GLU A 171 15.45 19.16 -4.09
C GLU A 171 16.28 17.89 -4.16
N SER A 172 15.65 16.71 -4.07
CA SER A 172 16.32 15.42 -3.80
C SER A 172 17.38 15.03 -4.85
N ASP A 173 17.23 15.50 -6.08
CA ASP A 173 18.15 15.26 -7.21
C ASP A 173 19.01 16.50 -7.57
N GLY A 174 18.94 17.58 -6.78
CA GLY A 174 19.69 18.81 -6.99
C GLY A 174 19.14 19.71 -8.10
N THR A 175 18.08 19.31 -8.82
CA THR A 175 17.53 20.10 -9.94
C THR A 175 16.87 21.41 -9.51
N LEU A 176 16.54 21.57 -8.22
CA LEU A 176 16.10 22.85 -7.65
C LEU A 176 17.05 24.00 -7.98
N ALA A 177 18.37 23.75 -8.08
CA ALA A 177 19.37 24.76 -8.47
C ALA A 177 19.20 25.29 -9.91
N LEU A 178 18.34 24.68 -10.73
CA LEU A 178 18.03 25.12 -12.09
C LEU A 178 16.82 26.07 -12.17
N TYR A 179 16.13 26.31 -11.04
CA TYR A 179 14.88 27.07 -11.02
C TYR A 179 15.12 28.56 -10.97
N HIS A 180 14.48 29.29 -11.88
CA HIS A 180 14.37 30.76 -11.94
C HIS A 180 12.88 31.11 -11.77
N ALA A 181 12.29 30.71 -10.63
CA ALA A 181 10.89 30.93 -10.38
C ALA A 181 10.55 32.41 -10.25
N ARG A 182 9.36 32.82 -10.72
CA ARG A 182 8.89 34.18 -10.44
C ARG A 182 8.70 34.40 -8.95
N THR A 183 8.11 33.44 -8.26
CA THR A 183 8.02 33.41 -6.80
C THR A 183 8.53 32.07 -6.30
N LEU A 184 9.52 32.10 -5.41
CA LEU A 184 10.03 30.92 -4.71
C LEU A 184 9.54 30.96 -3.27
N VAL A 185 8.80 29.92 -2.86
CA VAL A 185 8.41 29.72 -1.46
C VAL A 185 9.34 28.69 -0.84
N VAL A 186 10.08 29.10 0.17
CA VAL A 186 11.01 28.24 0.92
C VAL A 186 10.39 27.89 2.26
N ASN A 187 10.01 26.63 2.40
CA ASN A 187 9.52 26.07 3.65
C ASN A 187 10.69 25.72 4.58
N LYS A 188 10.38 25.05 5.71
CA LYS A 188 11.38 24.63 6.68
C LYS A 188 12.49 23.82 6.02
N LEU A 189 13.75 24.20 6.30
CA LEU A 189 14.95 23.54 5.80
C LEU A 189 15.63 22.77 6.93
N GLU A 190 15.86 21.49 6.70
CA GLU A 190 16.69 20.59 7.49
C GLU A 190 17.53 19.74 6.53
N TYR A 191 18.71 19.31 6.93
CA TYR A 191 19.54 18.48 6.05
C TYR A 191 18.86 17.14 5.79
N ASP A 192 18.64 16.82 4.52
CA ASP A 192 18.09 15.55 4.04
C ASP A 192 18.82 15.09 2.76
N HIS A 193 18.45 13.95 2.22
CA HIS A 193 19.01 13.37 0.99
C HIS A 193 20.53 13.16 1.01
N PRO A 194 21.10 12.46 2.04
CA PRO A 194 22.54 12.19 2.12
C PRO A 194 23.04 11.26 1.00
N ASP A 195 22.13 10.58 0.30
CA ASP A 195 22.40 9.78 -0.89
C ASP A 195 22.85 10.66 -2.06
N HIS A 196 22.28 11.83 -2.25
CA HIS A 196 22.65 12.81 -3.26
C HIS A 196 23.65 13.84 -2.71
N PHE A 197 23.31 14.54 -1.65
CA PHE A 197 24.14 15.59 -1.04
C PHE A 197 25.06 15.01 0.03
N LYS A 198 26.35 14.93 -0.26
CA LYS A 198 27.34 14.33 0.67
C LYS A 198 27.66 15.19 1.90
N THR A 199 27.27 16.47 1.86
CA THR A 199 27.48 17.41 2.98
C THR A 199 26.26 18.33 3.14
N PRO A 200 25.96 18.78 4.39
CA PRO A 200 24.94 19.81 4.61
C PRO A 200 25.18 21.09 3.78
N ALA A 201 26.43 21.50 3.63
CA ALA A 201 26.79 22.70 2.86
C ALA A 201 26.35 22.58 1.39
N ALA A 202 26.55 21.41 0.76
CA ALA A 202 26.12 21.18 -0.62
C ALA A 202 24.58 21.19 -0.74
N TYR A 203 23.88 20.64 0.25
CA TYR A 203 22.43 20.66 0.31
C TYR A 203 21.88 22.08 0.38
N PHE A 204 22.33 22.88 1.35
CA PHE A 204 21.86 24.26 1.50
C PHE A 204 22.27 25.17 0.34
N ALA A 205 23.43 24.93 -0.29
CA ALA A 205 23.87 25.68 -1.47
C ALA A 205 22.91 25.50 -2.66
N CYS A 206 22.21 24.37 -2.78
CA CYS A 206 21.17 24.15 -3.80
C CYS A 206 20.02 25.17 -3.63
N PHE A 207 19.52 25.34 -2.41
CA PHE A 207 18.46 26.31 -2.10
C PHE A 207 18.95 27.75 -2.24
N ASP A 208 20.18 28.06 -1.82
CA ASP A 208 20.76 29.40 -1.96
C ASP A 208 20.90 29.80 -3.45
N THR A 209 21.17 28.82 -4.31
CA THR A 209 21.20 29.05 -5.76
C THR A 209 19.82 29.38 -6.30
N ALA A 210 18.79 28.59 -5.94
CA ALA A 210 17.42 28.86 -6.33
C ALA A 210 16.92 30.24 -5.84
N ARG A 211 17.25 30.61 -4.57
CA ARG A 211 16.92 31.93 -4.01
C ARG A 211 17.50 33.08 -4.86
N ARG A 212 18.79 32.99 -5.20
CA ARG A 212 19.45 34.05 -5.98
C ARG A 212 18.91 34.19 -7.38
N GLN A 213 18.39 33.13 -7.96
CA GLN A 213 17.91 33.09 -9.34
C GLN A 213 16.42 33.46 -9.45
N SER A 214 15.66 33.34 -8.37
CA SER A 214 14.22 33.61 -8.37
C SER A 214 13.90 35.09 -8.21
N GLY A 215 12.75 35.52 -8.75
CA GLY A 215 12.35 36.92 -8.74
C GLY A 215 11.92 37.44 -7.38
N ASP A 216 11.04 36.69 -6.69
CA ASP A 216 10.56 36.97 -5.35
C ASP A 216 10.73 35.74 -4.45
N VAL A 217 11.12 35.95 -3.18
CA VAL A 217 11.37 34.87 -2.24
C VAL A 217 10.52 35.04 -1.00
N ILE A 218 9.81 33.98 -0.62
CA ILE A 218 8.99 33.90 0.59
C ILE A 218 9.55 32.83 1.50
N GLU A 219 10.13 33.23 2.64
CA GLU A 219 10.67 32.33 3.66
C GLU A 219 9.58 32.05 4.71
N SER A 220 8.97 30.87 4.70
CA SER A 220 7.82 30.54 5.56
C SER A 220 8.12 30.58 7.06
N GLU A 221 9.39 30.36 7.44
CA GLU A 221 9.82 30.32 8.84
C GLU A 221 9.99 31.71 9.47
N VAL A 222 10.18 32.76 8.66
CA VAL A 222 10.49 34.12 9.14
C VAL A 222 9.48 35.17 8.69
N LEU A 223 8.31 34.73 8.22
CA LEU A 223 7.23 35.65 7.85
C LEU A 223 6.85 36.57 9.03
N PRO A 224 6.65 37.89 8.76
CA PRO A 224 6.16 38.81 9.77
C PRO A 224 4.78 38.37 10.29
N PRO A 225 4.30 38.87 11.43
CA PRO A 225 2.96 38.57 11.91
C PRO A 225 1.90 38.82 10.81
N ALA A 226 0.95 37.89 10.66
CA ALA A 226 -0.13 38.00 9.70
C ALA A 226 -1.12 39.10 10.15
N ASP A 227 -1.93 39.60 9.21
CA ASP A 227 -3.07 40.45 9.55
C ASP A 227 -3.96 39.70 10.57
N PRO A 228 -4.40 40.34 11.66
CA PRO A 228 -5.24 39.73 12.69
C PRO A 228 -6.54 39.07 12.18
N ILE A 229 -7.01 39.43 10.98
CA ILE A 229 -8.17 38.80 10.34
C ILE A 229 -7.97 37.28 10.14
N PHE A 230 -6.73 36.81 10.05
CA PHE A 230 -6.41 35.41 9.87
C PHE A 230 -6.26 34.61 11.18
N ASP A 231 -6.13 35.30 12.33
CA ASP A 231 -5.87 34.64 13.61
C ASP A 231 -6.93 33.57 13.99
N PRO A 232 -8.24 33.83 13.89
CA PRO A 232 -9.26 32.84 14.25
C PRO A 232 -9.25 31.61 13.30
N ILE A 233 -8.80 31.80 12.06
CA ILE A 233 -8.74 30.76 11.04
C ILE A 233 -7.48 29.87 11.23
N LEU A 234 -6.38 30.50 11.63
CA LEU A 234 -5.10 29.81 11.80
C LEU A 234 -4.92 29.19 13.19
N ALA A 235 -5.60 29.70 14.22
CA ALA A 235 -5.45 29.23 15.60
C ALA A 235 -5.69 27.72 15.80
N PRO A 236 -6.69 27.09 15.15
CA PRO A 236 -6.94 25.65 15.27
C PRO A 236 -5.82 24.79 14.67
N LEU A 237 -5.07 25.30 13.68
CA LEU A 237 -4.08 24.51 12.96
C LEU A 237 -2.87 24.16 13.85
N PRO A 238 -2.24 22.98 13.64
CA PRO A 238 -0.92 22.67 14.17
C PRO A 238 0.13 23.70 13.75
N SER A 239 1.17 23.90 14.56
CA SER A 239 2.16 24.96 14.35
C SER A 239 2.80 24.93 12.96
N HIS A 240 3.15 23.75 12.44
CA HIS A 240 3.72 23.58 11.10
C HIS A 240 2.71 23.92 10.00
N ASN A 241 1.44 23.52 10.14
CA ASN A 241 0.39 23.86 9.18
C ASN A 241 0.03 25.35 9.21
N ARG A 242 0.12 26.00 10.37
CA ARG A 242 0.00 27.48 10.44
C ARG A 242 1.05 28.18 9.58
N LYS A 243 2.32 27.67 9.58
CA LYS A 243 3.39 28.23 8.74
C LYS A 243 3.11 27.99 7.26
N ASN A 244 2.68 26.78 6.91
CA ASN A 244 2.31 26.43 5.53
C ASN A 244 1.15 27.33 5.02
N ALA A 245 0.10 27.52 5.83
CA ALA A 245 -1.03 28.39 5.50
C ALA A 245 -0.60 29.86 5.37
N ARG A 246 0.27 30.33 6.26
CA ARG A 246 0.82 31.70 6.17
C ARG A 246 1.60 31.95 4.90
N ALA A 247 2.38 30.94 4.44
CA ALA A 247 3.06 31.05 3.17
C ALA A 247 2.07 31.16 2.00
N ALA A 248 0.99 30.37 2.01
CA ALA A 248 -0.07 30.48 0.99
C ALA A 248 -0.77 31.86 1.01
N ILE A 249 -1.10 32.37 2.20
CA ILE A 249 -1.66 33.72 2.39
C ILE A 249 -0.72 34.78 1.83
N GLU A 250 0.57 34.70 2.15
CA GLU A 250 1.57 35.67 1.70
C GLU A 250 1.71 35.70 0.17
N VAL A 251 1.67 34.51 -0.47
CA VAL A 251 1.63 34.43 -1.94
C VAL A 251 0.43 35.18 -2.51
N ALA A 252 -0.77 34.94 -1.96
CA ALA A 252 -1.99 35.60 -2.45
C ALA A 252 -1.97 37.12 -2.21
N LEU A 253 -1.46 37.58 -1.06
CA LEU A 253 -1.29 39.00 -0.77
C LEU A 253 -0.32 39.68 -1.73
N ARG A 254 0.85 39.07 -2.02
CA ARG A 254 1.83 39.61 -3.00
C ARG A 254 1.30 39.61 -4.42
N ARG A 255 0.34 38.75 -4.73
CA ARG A 255 -0.37 38.77 -6.02
C ARG A 255 -1.49 39.81 -6.07
N GLY A 256 -1.72 40.56 -4.98
CA GLY A 256 -2.63 41.70 -4.94
C GLY A 256 -4.05 41.36 -4.48
N HIS A 257 -4.30 40.15 -3.95
CA HIS A 257 -5.61 39.82 -3.40
C HIS A 257 -5.86 40.48 -2.05
N ALA A 258 -7.10 40.92 -1.82
CA ALA A 258 -7.48 41.55 -0.58
C ALA A 258 -7.52 40.53 0.58
N ALA A 259 -7.03 40.92 1.76
CA ALA A 259 -7.02 40.08 2.96
C ALA A 259 -8.41 39.51 3.31
N ALA A 260 -9.47 40.29 3.14
CA ALA A 260 -10.83 39.82 3.39
C ALA A 260 -11.29 38.72 2.43
N ALA A 261 -10.90 38.78 1.13
CA ALA A 261 -11.23 37.74 0.15
C ALA A 261 -10.45 36.44 0.45
N ILE A 262 -9.18 36.59 0.83
CA ILE A 262 -8.35 35.46 1.26
C ILE A 262 -8.96 34.79 2.50
N ALA A 263 -9.29 35.57 3.53
CA ALA A 263 -9.90 35.07 4.78
C ALA A 263 -11.22 34.33 4.54
N ALA A 264 -12.03 34.78 3.59
CA ALA A 264 -13.28 34.11 3.23
C ALA A 264 -13.08 32.75 2.55
N ALA A 265 -12.02 32.60 1.75
CA ALA A 265 -11.73 31.36 1.03
C ALA A 265 -11.00 30.29 1.90
N LEU A 266 -10.19 30.73 2.87
CA LEU A 266 -9.29 29.85 3.63
C LEU A 266 -9.98 28.69 4.37
N PRO A 267 -11.13 28.85 5.09
CA PRO A 267 -11.70 27.75 5.88
C PRO A 267 -11.98 26.49 5.09
N GLU A 268 -12.50 26.61 3.87
CA GLU A 268 -12.75 25.46 2.99
C GLU A 268 -11.44 24.80 2.53
N ILE A 269 -10.45 25.60 2.19
CA ILE A 269 -9.15 25.12 1.68
C ILE A 269 -8.37 24.40 2.78
N LEU A 270 -8.33 24.95 3.99
CA LEU A 270 -7.57 24.42 5.10
C LEU A 270 -8.25 23.20 5.76
N SER A 271 -9.54 22.97 5.49
CA SER A 271 -10.27 21.79 5.98
C SER A 271 -9.78 20.47 5.35
N THR A 272 -9.07 20.53 4.22
CA THR A 272 -8.59 19.36 3.50
C THR A 272 -7.07 19.33 3.43
N LEU A 273 -6.46 18.25 3.92
CA LEU A 273 -5.04 17.95 3.74
C LEU A 273 -4.82 17.06 2.51
N PRO A 274 -3.65 17.12 1.88
CA PRO A 274 -3.26 16.15 0.87
C PRO A 274 -3.30 14.73 1.42
N ASP A 275 -3.62 13.76 0.57
CA ASP A 275 -3.67 12.35 0.95
C ASP A 275 -2.38 11.91 1.63
N ARG A 276 -2.50 11.04 2.61
CA ARG A 276 -1.39 10.58 3.46
C ARG A 276 -0.73 11.71 4.29
N ARG A 277 -1.47 12.78 4.63
CA ARG A 277 -1.04 13.81 5.59
C ARG A 277 -2.03 13.81 6.75
N PHE A 278 -1.72 13.05 7.81
CA PHE A 278 -2.58 12.78 8.96
C PHE A 278 -4.01 12.38 8.53
N GLN A 279 -4.07 11.49 7.54
CA GLN A 279 -5.31 11.05 6.92
C GLN A 279 -5.98 9.97 7.77
N ARG A 280 -7.24 10.21 8.16
CA ARG A 280 -8.05 9.20 8.83
C ARG A 280 -8.44 8.10 7.85
N ILE A 281 -8.13 6.86 8.20
CA ILE A 281 -8.50 5.68 7.42
C ILE A 281 -9.55 4.82 8.10
N TRP A 282 -9.77 5.05 9.41
CA TRP A 282 -10.84 4.42 10.17
C TRP A 282 -11.27 5.26 11.40
N PRO A 283 -12.59 5.33 11.75
CA PRO A 283 -13.70 4.91 10.89
C PRO A 283 -13.72 5.71 9.59
N MET A 284 -14.19 5.07 8.51
CA MET A 284 -14.32 5.76 7.24
C MET A 284 -15.33 6.91 7.38
N ALA A 285 -15.08 8.02 6.68
CA ALA A 285 -16.04 9.12 6.60
C ALA A 285 -17.36 8.62 5.98
N GLU A 286 -18.50 8.91 6.60
CA GLU A 286 -19.80 8.60 6.03
C GLU A 286 -19.92 9.30 4.67
N GLY A 287 -20.06 8.53 3.56
CA GLY A 287 -20.18 9.07 2.20
C GLY A 287 -19.06 8.71 1.22
N SER A 288 -18.14 7.80 1.54
CA SER A 288 -17.12 7.31 0.59
C SER A 288 -17.61 6.22 -0.40
N GLY A 289 -18.92 5.98 -0.49
CA GLY A 289 -19.57 5.24 -1.59
C GLY A 289 -19.98 6.19 -2.72
N GLU A 290 -20.16 5.68 -3.92
CA GLU A 290 -20.40 6.42 -5.19
C GLU A 290 -21.61 7.40 -5.25
N ASP A 291 -22.20 7.77 -4.12
CA ASP A 291 -23.36 8.68 -4.05
C ASP A 291 -22.99 9.99 -3.33
N LYS A 292 -22.10 10.79 -3.95
CA LYS A 292 -21.77 12.14 -3.48
C LYS A 292 -22.55 13.18 -4.25
N ARG A 293 -23.75 13.53 -3.80
CA ARG A 293 -24.26 14.91 -3.94
C ARG A 293 -25.17 15.26 -2.75
N GLN A 294 -24.80 16.32 -2.03
CA GLN A 294 -25.49 16.93 -0.91
C GLN A 294 -25.33 16.26 0.45
N GLU A 295 -24.29 16.70 1.17
CA GLU A 295 -24.37 17.08 2.62
C GLU A 295 -22.96 17.35 3.13
N THR A 296 -22.42 18.51 2.79
CA THR A 296 -21.24 19.08 3.43
C THR A 296 -21.57 20.49 3.88
N ARG A 297 -21.85 20.65 5.15
CA ARG A 297 -21.58 21.88 5.90
C ARG A 297 -21.77 21.58 7.39
N ASP A 298 -20.78 21.95 8.15
CA ASP A 298 -20.70 21.93 9.61
C ASP A 298 -20.19 20.60 10.20
N ALA A 299 -18.91 20.57 10.60
CA ALA A 299 -18.53 19.73 11.72
C ALA A 299 -17.40 18.70 11.60
N ASP A 300 -16.28 18.96 10.95
CA ASP A 300 -15.20 17.95 11.04
C ASP A 300 -14.43 18.05 12.38
N GLU A 301 -14.14 19.23 12.90
CA GLU A 301 -13.45 19.39 14.21
C GLU A 301 -14.31 18.98 15.43
N GLY A 302 -15.62 19.22 15.37
CA GLY A 302 -16.55 18.77 16.40
C GLY A 302 -16.81 17.26 16.37
N ARG A 303 -16.53 16.59 15.25
CA ARG A 303 -16.76 15.17 15.02
C ARG A 303 -15.56 14.32 15.46
N GLU A 304 -14.32 14.75 15.17
CA GLU A 304 -13.11 14.05 15.64
C GLU A 304 -13.07 13.92 17.17
N THR A 305 -13.43 15.01 17.88
CA THR A 305 -13.52 14.96 19.34
C THR A 305 -14.76 14.22 19.86
N ARG A 306 -15.84 14.09 19.05
CA ARG A 306 -17.03 13.31 19.39
C ARG A 306 -16.85 11.82 19.15
N ASP A 307 -16.15 11.42 18.08
CA ASP A 307 -15.88 10.00 17.76
C ASP A 307 -14.93 9.40 18.79
N ALA A 308 -13.91 10.13 19.24
CA ALA A 308 -13.07 9.73 20.37
C ALA A 308 -13.86 9.58 21.69
N ARG A 309 -14.92 10.38 21.88
CA ARG A 309 -15.83 10.27 23.04
C ARG A 309 -16.87 9.16 22.91
N ARG A 310 -17.11 8.62 21.68
CA ARG A 310 -18.03 7.50 21.43
C ARG A 310 -17.38 6.12 21.60
N GLY A 311 -16.07 6.08 21.84
CA GLY A 311 -15.37 4.83 22.13
C GLY A 311 -14.97 4.01 20.90
N ASP A 312 -15.00 4.56 19.67
CA ASP A 312 -14.44 3.86 18.50
C ASP A 312 -12.91 3.85 18.56
N CYS A 313 -12.28 2.84 17.97
CA CYS A 313 -10.85 2.88 17.70
C CYS A 313 -10.58 3.73 16.45
N LEU A 314 -9.49 4.50 16.48
CA LEU A 314 -9.10 5.38 15.40
C LEU A 314 -7.87 4.84 14.68
N VAL A 315 -7.84 4.93 13.36
CA VAL A 315 -6.63 4.61 12.58
C VAL A 315 -6.35 5.74 11.59
N TYR A 316 -5.10 6.23 11.65
CA TYR A 316 -4.59 7.29 10.78
C TYR A 316 -3.35 6.82 10.03
N THR A 317 -3.08 7.44 8.89
CA THR A 317 -1.83 7.27 8.15
C THR A 317 -1.18 8.61 7.86
N ASP A 318 0.15 8.67 7.94
CA ASP A 318 0.93 9.83 7.54
C ASP A 318 2.17 9.41 6.74
N TYR A 319 2.52 10.21 5.75
CA TYR A 319 3.71 10.03 4.92
C TYR A 319 5.03 10.37 5.66
N ALA A 320 4.92 10.90 6.87
CA ALA A 320 6.04 11.31 7.70
C ALA A 320 7.09 10.20 7.80
N HIS A 321 8.31 10.54 7.44
CA HIS A 321 9.46 9.64 7.46
C HIS A 321 10.76 10.35 7.90
N HIS A 322 10.70 11.65 8.17
CA HIS A 322 11.74 12.43 8.83
C HIS A 322 11.31 12.68 10.29
N PRO A 323 12.24 12.63 11.28
CA PRO A 323 11.92 12.78 12.71
C PRO A 323 11.06 14.01 13.02
N THR A 324 11.34 15.15 12.38
CA THR A 324 10.56 16.39 12.57
C THR A 324 9.09 16.23 12.15
N GLU A 325 8.83 15.61 11.01
CA GLU A 325 7.45 15.35 10.54
C GLU A 325 6.75 14.34 11.45
N MET A 326 7.48 13.29 11.84
CA MET A 326 6.96 12.24 12.72
C MET A 326 6.57 12.79 14.08
N ALA A 327 7.40 13.64 14.69
CA ALA A 327 7.07 14.30 15.96
C ALA A 327 5.76 15.10 15.86
N CYS A 328 5.56 15.83 14.76
CA CYS A 328 4.32 16.56 14.51
C CYS A 328 3.10 15.61 14.38
N ALA A 329 3.23 14.52 13.61
CA ALA A 329 2.15 13.55 13.41
C ALA A 329 1.80 12.83 14.74
N VAL A 330 2.81 12.44 15.52
CA VAL A 330 2.61 11.81 16.84
C VAL A 330 1.98 12.78 17.84
N GLU A 331 2.38 14.05 17.84
CA GLU A 331 1.75 15.08 18.69
C GLU A 331 0.27 15.29 18.33
N MET A 332 -0.05 15.34 17.04
CA MET A 332 -1.44 15.43 16.56
C MET A 332 -2.25 14.21 17.00
N ALA A 333 -1.73 13.02 16.80
CA ALA A 333 -2.36 11.77 17.22
C ALA A 333 -2.60 11.74 18.72
N ARG A 334 -1.63 12.18 19.51
CA ARG A 334 -1.76 12.25 20.99
C ARG A 334 -2.89 13.17 21.45
N LYS A 335 -3.12 14.29 20.76
CA LYS A 335 -4.20 15.25 21.12
C LYS A 335 -5.59 14.66 20.95
N ILE A 336 -5.79 13.76 20.01
CA ILE A 336 -7.10 13.15 19.71
C ILE A 336 -7.25 11.73 20.26
N CYS A 337 -6.16 11.08 20.71
CA CYS A 337 -6.16 9.74 21.28
C CYS A 337 -6.76 9.76 22.68
N GLY A 338 -7.84 9.00 22.90
CA GLY A 338 -8.47 8.86 24.21
C GLY A 338 -7.93 7.68 25.05
N GLY A 339 -7.22 6.77 24.41
CA GLY A 339 -6.65 5.55 25.00
C GLY A 339 -5.16 5.38 24.69
N THR A 340 -4.79 4.21 24.25
CA THR A 340 -3.40 3.87 23.86
C THR A 340 -3.08 4.40 22.47
N LEU A 341 -2.00 5.20 22.36
CA LEU A 341 -1.44 5.61 21.09
C LEU A 341 -0.43 4.58 20.61
N ARG A 342 -0.76 3.85 19.56
CA ARG A 342 0.14 2.93 18.84
C ARG A 342 0.70 3.60 17.62
N VAL A 343 2.01 3.45 17.41
CA VAL A 343 2.67 3.93 16.20
C VAL A 343 3.31 2.75 15.48
N LEU A 344 2.84 2.49 14.25
CA LEU A 344 3.48 1.57 13.31
C LEU A 344 4.41 2.38 12.42
N PHE A 345 5.71 2.20 12.55
CA PHE A 345 6.68 2.97 11.79
C PHE A 345 7.50 2.10 10.84
N GLN A 346 7.48 2.49 9.55
CA GLN A 346 8.36 1.94 8.53
C GLN A 346 9.44 2.95 8.15
N PRO A 347 10.70 2.73 8.53
CA PRO A 347 11.81 3.57 8.08
C PRO A 347 11.95 3.51 6.56
N HIS A 348 12.33 4.64 5.96
CA HIS A 348 12.48 4.79 4.52
C HIS A 348 13.93 5.10 4.16
N ARG A 349 14.58 4.20 3.42
CA ARG A 349 15.98 4.16 2.99
C ARG A 349 16.97 3.86 4.14
N PRO A 350 17.87 2.90 3.94
CA PRO A 350 18.93 2.58 4.92
C PRO A 350 19.87 3.74 5.21
N SER A 351 20.23 4.53 4.19
CA SER A 351 21.10 5.71 4.35
C SER A 351 20.50 6.76 5.28
N ARG A 352 19.20 7.07 5.12
CA ARG A 352 18.46 7.98 6.00
C ARG A 352 18.32 7.40 7.41
N THR A 353 17.99 6.11 7.52
CA THR A 353 17.86 5.44 8.83
C THR A 353 19.15 5.57 9.63
N LYS A 354 20.30 5.35 9.00
CA LYS A 354 21.62 5.54 9.62
C LYS A 354 21.85 7.01 10.01
N ALA A 355 21.58 7.95 9.12
CA ALA A 355 21.87 9.37 9.35
C ALA A 355 21.05 9.95 10.51
N LEU A 356 19.81 9.50 10.71
CA LEU A 356 18.85 10.02 11.69
C LEU A 356 18.59 9.05 12.86
N LEU A 357 19.44 8.04 13.02
CA LEU A 357 19.25 6.93 13.96
C LEU A 357 18.91 7.38 15.38
N ASN A 358 19.58 8.45 15.86
CA ASN A 358 19.41 8.97 17.23
C ASN A 358 18.23 9.95 17.39
N ASP A 359 17.61 10.38 16.29
CA ASP A 359 16.53 11.36 16.31
C ASP A 359 15.14 10.69 16.19
N PHE A 360 15.07 9.53 15.53
CA PHE A 360 13.83 8.75 15.45
C PHE A 360 13.23 8.39 16.82
N PRO A 361 14.02 7.86 17.78
CA PRO A 361 13.48 7.51 19.09
C PRO A 361 12.85 8.70 19.81
N LYS A 362 13.45 9.89 19.71
CA LYS A 362 12.93 11.12 20.33
C LYS A 362 11.61 11.55 19.70
N ALA A 363 11.50 11.45 18.37
CA ALA A 363 10.28 11.80 17.64
C ALA A 363 9.10 10.87 17.94
N LEU A 364 9.39 9.64 18.34
CA LEU A 364 8.40 8.59 18.61
C LEU A 364 8.10 8.41 20.11
N ALA A 365 8.82 9.09 21.00
CA ALA A 365 8.75 8.89 22.45
C ALA A 365 7.35 9.12 23.07
N ALA A 366 6.48 9.90 22.42
CA ALA A 366 5.13 10.15 22.91
C ALA A 366 4.12 9.01 22.58
N ALA A 367 4.54 7.95 21.89
CA ALA A 367 3.73 6.75 21.69
C ALA A 367 3.70 5.89 22.96
N ASP A 368 2.57 5.27 23.27
CA ASP A 368 2.48 4.27 24.34
C ASP A 368 2.97 2.89 23.85
N GLU A 369 2.82 2.62 22.56
CA GLU A 369 3.31 1.40 21.91
C GLU A 369 3.92 1.75 20.55
N LEU A 370 5.19 1.37 20.36
CA LEU A 370 5.94 1.57 19.13
C LEU A 370 6.19 0.22 18.46
N ILE A 371 5.71 0.08 17.23
CA ILE A 371 5.84 -1.13 16.41
C ILE A 371 6.69 -0.78 15.20
N LEU A 372 7.89 -1.34 15.12
CA LEU A 372 8.84 -1.09 14.05
C LEU A 372 8.66 -2.11 12.92
N CYS A 373 8.47 -1.63 11.70
CA CYS A 373 8.42 -2.42 10.47
C CYS A 373 9.80 -2.49 9.80
N PRO A 374 10.07 -3.50 8.95
CA PRO A 374 11.30 -3.56 8.18
C PRO A 374 11.54 -2.29 7.36
N THR A 375 12.79 -1.85 7.30
CA THR A 375 13.19 -0.67 6.52
C THR A 375 12.81 -0.85 5.04
N TYR A 376 12.10 0.13 4.47
CA TYR A 376 11.83 0.18 3.05
C TYR A 376 13.08 0.63 2.29
N MET A 377 13.59 -0.25 1.42
CA MET A 377 14.91 -0.07 0.80
C MET A 377 14.94 1.03 -0.27
N ALA A 378 13.82 1.32 -0.93
CA ALA A 378 13.72 2.33 -2.01
C ALA A 378 14.85 2.21 -3.04
N PHE A 379 15.19 0.97 -3.43
CA PHE A 379 16.27 0.61 -4.37
C PHE A 379 17.71 0.86 -3.85
N GLU A 380 17.88 1.29 -2.60
CA GLU A 380 19.21 1.39 -1.99
C GLU A 380 19.73 0.00 -1.54
N PRO A 381 21.03 -0.25 -1.64
CA PRO A 381 21.63 -1.43 -1.00
C PRO A 381 21.60 -1.30 0.54
N PRO A 382 21.67 -2.40 1.28
CA PRO A 382 21.84 -2.36 2.73
C PRO A 382 23.05 -1.51 3.14
N VAL A 383 22.88 -0.70 4.20
CA VAL A 383 23.92 0.16 4.77
C VAL A 383 24.15 -0.26 6.21
N GLU A 384 25.40 -0.55 6.58
CA GLU A 384 25.76 -0.87 7.96
C GLU A 384 25.36 0.29 8.91
N GLY A 385 24.65 -0.02 9.99
CA GLY A 385 24.07 0.96 10.91
C GLY A 385 22.77 1.62 10.43
N GLY A 386 22.17 1.13 9.33
CA GLY A 386 20.95 1.70 8.75
C GLY A 386 19.80 0.71 8.64
N ASP A 387 19.87 -0.41 9.33
CA ASP A 387 18.82 -1.41 9.29
C ASP A 387 17.84 -1.24 10.47
N ILE A 388 16.75 -1.99 10.44
CA ILE A 388 15.70 -1.90 11.45
C ILE A 388 16.18 -2.39 12.83
N ALA A 389 17.15 -3.31 12.88
CA ALA A 389 17.69 -3.82 14.14
C ALA A 389 18.52 -2.74 14.86
N ASP A 390 19.24 -1.89 14.10
CA ASP A 390 19.97 -0.73 14.65
C ASP A 390 18.98 0.27 15.26
N LEU A 391 17.89 0.57 14.53
CA LEU A 391 16.85 1.46 15.04
C LEU A 391 16.13 0.89 16.27
N TYR A 392 15.83 -0.41 16.26
CA TYR A 392 15.23 -1.08 17.41
C TYR A 392 16.11 -0.95 18.65
N LYS A 393 17.44 -1.14 18.49
CA LYS A 393 18.40 -0.98 19.57
C LYS A 393 18.41 0.46 20.11
N ALA A 394 18.46 1.46 19.23
CA ALA A 394 18.42 2.87 19.59
C ALA A 394 17.12 3.24 20.33
N CYS A 395 15.96 2.79 19.83
CA CYS A 395 14.68 2.97 20.51
C CYS A 395 14.66 2.32 21.89
N ARG A 396 15.14 1.09 22.01
CA ARG A 396 15.19 0.36 23.28
C ARG A 396 16.07 1.07 24.32
N GLU A 397 17.21 1.60 23.91
CA GLU A 397 18.13 2.33 24.79
C GLU A 397 17.50 3.62 25.34
N LEU A 398 16.84 4.41 24.48
CA LEU A 398 16.19 5.65 24.91
C LEU A 398 14.95 5.36 25.78
N LEU A 399 14.07 4.46 25.34
CA LEU A 399 12.81 4.15 26.02
C LEU A 399 13.04 3.50 27.38
N ASN A 400 14.07 2.67 27.56
CA ASN A 400 14.44 2.12 28.87
C ASN A 400 14.87 3.21 29.87
N THR A 401 15.50 4.28 29.42
CA THR A 401 15.87 5.41 30.27
C THR A 401 14.67 6.27 30.66
N GLU A 402 13.66 6.37 29.81
CA GLU A 402 12.42 7.11 30.08
C GLU A 402 11.36 6.27 30.83
N ALA A 403 11.33 4.94 30.59
CA ALA A 403 10.42 4.01 31.28
C ALA A 403 10.59 4.01 32.81
N GLN A 404 11.76 4.33 33.30
CA GLN A 404 12.00 4.55 34.75
C GLN A 404 11.26 5.79 35.29
N ARG A 405 10.74 6.66 34.42
CA ARG A 405 10.05 7.90 34.79
C ARG A 405 8.52 7.87 34.61
N HIS A 406 7.96 7.13 33.61
CA HIS A 406 6.55 7.27 33.22
C HIS A 406 5.82 5.98 32.77
N GLY A 407 6.26 4.78 33.16
CA GLY A 407 5.46 3.55 32.88
C GLY A 407 5.66 2.92 31.50
N GLY A 408 6.74 3.21 30.81
CA GLY A 408 7.34 2.48 29.69
C GLY A 408 6.51 2.35 28.41
N THR A 409 7.05 2.87 27.30
CA THR A 409 6.54 2.60 25.95
C THR A 409 6.77 1.13 25.58
N GLY A 410 5.72 0.43 25.16
CA GLY A 410 5.83 -0.89 24.56
C GLY A 410 6.63 -0.82 23.25
N LEU A 411 7.65 -1.66 23.08
CA LEU A 411 8.45 -1.71 21.85
C LEU A 411 8.38 -3.11 21.23
N TYR A 412 7.91 -3.19 20.00
CA TYR A 412 7.80 -4.41 19.21
C TYR A 412 8.55 -4.29 17.89
N LEU A 413 9.28 -5.33 17.49
CA LEU A 413 9.95 -5.44 16.19
C LEU A 413 9.20 -6.45 15.32
N ALA A 414 8.53 -5.98 14.30
CA ALA A 414 7.80 -6.80 13.36
C ALA A 414 8.71 -7.28 12.21
N ARG A 415 8.42 -8.45 11.67
CA ARG A 415 9.13 -9.04 10.52
C ARG A 415 8.56 -8.58 9.18
N SER A 416 7.33 -8.01 9.20
CA SER A 416 6.67 -7.40 8.05
C SER A 416 5.68 -6.33 8.52
N CYS A 417 5.18 -5.51 7.59
CA CYS A 417 4.13 -4.53 7.89
C CYS A 417 2.82 -5.22 8.28
N GLU A 418 2.52 -6.37 7.70
CA GLU A 418 1.32 -7.16 8.03
C GLU A 418 1.39 -7.70 9.46
N GLU A 419 2.55 -8.22 9.88
CA GLU A 419 2.77 -8.65 11.27
C GLU A 419 2.63 -7.47 12.25
N ALA A 420 3.13 -6.30 11.88
CA ALA A 420 2.97 -5.07 12.67
C ALA A 420 1.49 -4.73 12.88
N TRP A 421 0.68 -4.80 11.82
CA TRP A 421 -0.76 -4.58 11.92
C TRP A 421 -1.45 -5.66 12.74
N GLU A 422 -1.10 -6.92 12.55
CA GLU A 422 -1.67 -8.03 13.32
C GLU A 422 -1.39 -7.87 14.82
N HIS A 423 -0.16 -7.49 15.19
CA HIS A 423 0.20 -7.20 16.57
C HIS A 423 -0.65 -6.04 17.13
N ALA A 424 -0.72 -4.91 16.42
CA ALA A 424 -1.52 -3.76 16.83
C ALA A 424 -3.00 -4.11 17.00
N ARG A 425 -3.60 -4.78 15.99
CA ARG A 425 -5.01 -5.17 15.98
C ARG A 425 -5.40 -6.03 17.17
N ASN A 426 -4.54 -6.97 17.56
CA ASN A 426 -4.82 -7.92 18.64
C ASN A 426 -4.90 -7.26 20.03
N SER A 427 -4.28 -6.09 20.20
CA SER A 427 -4.27 -5.33 21.46
C SER A 427 -5.18 -4.10 21.44
N MET A 428 -5.81 -3.77 20.31
CA MET A 428 -6.67 -2.58 20.16
C MET A 428 -7.90 -2.63 21.05
N LYS A 429 -8.19 -1.48 21.67
CA LYS A 429 -9.39 -1.25 22.49
C LYS A 429 -10.13 -0.01 22.02
N LEU A 430 -11.39 0.11 22.42
CA LEU A 430 -12.17 1.32 22.14
C LEU A 430 -11.48 2.56 22.77
N GLY A 431 -11.38 3.63 22.00
CA GLY A 431 -10.66 4.84 22.38
C GLY A 431 -9.18 4.86 22.03
N ASP A 432 -8.60 3.74 21.56
CA ASP A 432 -7.22 3.68 21.10
C ASP A 432 -7.05 4.34 19.72
N LEU A 433 -5.84 4.84 19.45
CA LEU A 433 -5.45 5.34 18.15
C LEU A 433 -4.22 4.59 17.64
N THR A 434 -4.32 4.12 16.41
CA THR A 434 -3.17 3.56 15.67
C THR A 434 -2.75 4.50 14.56
N LEU A 435 -1.49 4.92 14.56
CA LEU A 435 -0.90 5.82 13.56
C LEU A 435 0.13 5.04 12.71
N LEU A 436 -0.11 4.96 11.39
CA LEU A 436 0.83 4.41 10.43
C LEU A 436 1.75 5.52 9.91
N LEU A 437 3.05 5.40 10.12
CA LEU A 437 4.06 6.35 9.66
C LEU A 437 4.99 5.73 8.64
N GLY A 438 5.18 6.39 7.51
CA GLY A 438 6.19 6.00 6.53
C GLY A 438 5.85 6.34 5.08
N ALA A 439 6.90 6.55 4.30
CA ALA A 439 6.84 6.84 2.85
C ALA A 439 6.88 5.58 1.97
N GLY A 440 7.09 4.40 2.59
CA GLY A 440 7.22 3.12 1.90
C GLY A 440 5.90 2.40 1.62
N ASP A 441 5.97 1.09 1.63
CA ASP A 441 4.84 0.21 1.29
C ASP A 441 3.89 -0.09 2.47
N ILE A 442 4.14 0.47 3.66
CA ILE A 442 3.23 0.40 4.80
C ILE A 442 1.80 0.87 4.43
N ILE A 443 1.67 1.79 3.47
CA ILE A 443 0.38 2.27 2.97
C ILE A 443 -0.48 1.15 2.35
N ARG A 444 0.14 0.07 1.88
CA ARG A 444 -0.57 -1.09 1.30
C ARG A 444 -1.41 -1.84 2.33
N LEU A 445 -1.20 -1.58 3.62
CA LEU A 445 -2.04 -2.11 4.70
C LEU A 445 -3.43 -1.49 4.75
N VAL A 446 -3.63 -0.29 4.21
CA VAL A 446 -4.89 0.47 4.35
C VAL A 446 -6.13 -0.33 3.95
N PRO A 447 -6.20 -0.98 2.77
CA PRO A 447 -7.36 -1.78 2.40
C PRO A 447 -7.61 -2.96 3.36
N GLN A 448 -6.55 -3.60 3.84
CA GLN A 448 -6.65 -4.69 4.81
C GLN A 448 -7.17 -4.19 6.15
N ILE A 449 -6.64 -3.07 6.64
CA ILE A 449 -7.07 -2.44 7.89
C ILE A 449 -8.55 -2.09 7.84
N GLN A 450 -9.00 -1.46 6.77
CA GLN A 450 -10.40 -1.11 6.57
C GLN A 450 -11.29 -2.35 6.56
N SER A 451 -10.91 -3.39 5.81
CA SER A 451 -11.65 -4.65 5.77
C SER A 451 -11.71 -5.35 7.11
N ASP A 452 -10.60 -5.39 7.85
CA ASP A 452 -10.51 -6.02 9.17
C ASP A 452 -11.42 -5.30 10.19
N LEU A 453 -11.42 -3.96 10.18
CA LEU A 453 -12.19 -3.15 11.13
C LEU A 453 -13.68 -3.04 10.75
N GLU A 454 -14.03 -3.02 9.45
CA GLU A 454 -15.42 -3.16 9.00
C GLU A 454 -16.02 -4.47 9.47
N PHE A 455 -15.27 -5.56 9.37
CA PHE A 455 -15.70 -6.87 9.85
C PHE A 455 -16.02 -6.83 11.34
N VAL A 456 -15.15 -6.24 12.16
CA VAL A 456 -15.36 -6.08 13.62
C VAL A 456 -16.58 -5.20 13.90
N ARG A 457 -16.77 -4.09 13.19
CA ARG A 457 -17.94 -3.21 13.34
C ARG A 457 -19.24 -3.88 12.91
N GLY A 458 -19.21 -4.63 11.82
CA GLY A 458 -20.36 -5.42 11.33
C GLY A 458 -20.80 -6.50 12.30
N VAL A 459 -19.87 -7.07 13.06
CA VAL A 459 -20.15 -8.06 14.12
C VAL A 459 -20.75 -7.39 15.37
N SER A 460 -20.30 -6.19 15.72
CA SER A 460 -20.78 -5.46 16.91
C SER A 460 -22.18 -4.83 16.74
N SER A 461 -22.61 -4.53 15.52
CA SER A 461 -23.83 -3.78 15.21
C SER A 461 -25.05 -4.63 14.90
N ARG A 462 -24.91 -5.97 14.81
CA ARG A 462 -26.03 -6.88 14.57
C ARG A 462 -26.21 -7.80 15.79
N PRO A 463 -27.43 -7.99 16.33
CA PRO A 463 -27.80 -9.21 17.01
C PRO A 463 -27.89 -10.28 15.91
N ALA A 464 -26.76 -10.77 15.46
CA ALA A 464 -26.68 -11.66 14.33
C ALA A 464 -26.64 -13.10 14.82
N SER A 465 -27.47 -13.93 14.22
CA SER A 465 -27.14 -15.34 14.12
C SER A 465 -25.66 -15.47 13.65
N PRO A 466 -24.85 -16.32 14.28
CA PRO A 466 -23.45 -16.48 13.96
C PRO A 466 -23.30 -16.83 12.48
N ARG A 467 -22.31 -16.23 11.81
CA ARG A 467 -22.00 -16.53 10.40
C ARG A 467 -21.64 -18.00 10.32
N ARG A 468 -22.48 -18.79 9.64
CA ARG A 468 -22.24 -20.22 9.47
C ARG A 468 -21.24 -20.47 8.36
N ILE A 469 -20.13 -21.12 8.68
CA ILE A 469 -19.17 -21.63 7.71
C ILE A 469 -19.28 -23.15 7.71
N TRP A 470 -19.68 -23.70 6.58
CA TRP A 470 -19.77 -25.13 6.37
C TRP A 470 -18.37 -25.72 6.20
N ILE A 471 -18.00 -26.65 7.07
CA ILE A 471 -16.72 -27.34 7.02
C ILE A 471 -16.95 -28.85 6.94
N GLY A 472 -16.10 -29.54 6.18
CA GLY A 472 -16.05 -31.01 6.20
C GLY A 472 -15.48 -31.54 7.53
N ALA A 473 -14.48 -32.40 7.47
CA ALA A 473 -13.78 -32.86 8.69
C ALA A 473 -12.89 -31.77 9.32
N GLY A 474 -12.76 -30.61 8.69
CA GLY A 474 -11.90 -29.52 9.15
C GLY A 474 -10.41 -29.74 8.91
N THR A 475 -10.06 -30.73 8.09
CA THR A 475 -8.66 -31.10 7.82
C THR A 475 -7.91 -30.10 6.95
N ASN A 476 -8.64 -29.34 6.11
CA ASN A 476 -8.09 -28.33 5.23
C ASN A 476 -8.74 -26.95 5.42
N THR A 477 -9.27 -26.71 6.64
CA THR A 477 -9.90 -25.44 7.01
C THR A 477 -9.17 -24.89 8.22
N TRP A 478 -8.62 -23.70 8.07
CA TRP A 478 -7.99 -22.99 9.17
C TRP A 478 -9.07 -22.36 10.07
N LYS A 479 -8.92 -22.53 11.37
CA LYS A 479 -9.77 -21.91 12.39
C LYS A 479 -8.98 -20.86 13.12
N SER A 480 -9.46 -19.63 13.11
CA SER A 480 -8.86 -18.54 13.87
C SER A 480 -9.02 -18.78 15.39
N ASP A 481 -7.98 -18.49 16.15
CA ASP A 481 -8.03 -18.43 17.61
C ASP A 481 -8.71 -17.14 18.11
N LEU A 482 -8.99 -16.20 17.19
CA LEU A 482 -9.75 -14.97 17.48
C LEU A 482 -11.20 -15.34 17.80
N ASN A 483 -11.73 -14.74 18.87
CA ASN A 483 -13.10 -14.92 19.36
C ASN A 483 -14.12 -14.26 18.40
N LEU A 484 -14.18 -14.76 17.17
CA LEU A 484 -15.14 -14.30 16.17
C LEU A 484 -16.43 -15.13 16.36
N SER A 485 -17.59 -14.46 16.28
CA SER A 485 -18.91 -15.10 16.27
C SER A 485 -19.13 -15.89 14.98
N VAL A 486 -18.30 -16.92 14.78
CA VAL A 486 -18.37 -17.81 13.61
C VAL A 486 -18.74 -19.19 14.09
N GLU A 487 -19.87 -19.69 13.66
CA GLU A 487 -20.28 -21.07 13.87
C GLU A 487 -19.73 -21.94 12.74
N TYR A 488 -18.81 -22.84 13.08
CA TYR A 488 -18.34 -23.86 12.14
C TYR A 488 -19.30 -25.04 12.15
N VAL A 489 -20.05 -25.20 11.06
CA VAL A 489 -21.03 -26.28 10.91
C VAL A 489 -20.40 -27.41 10.11
N LYS A 490 -20.29 -28.60 10.74
CA LYS A 490 -19.85 -29.80 10.03
C LYS A 490 -20.94 -30.25 9.06
N THR A 491 -20.56 -30.64 7.84
CA THR A 491 -21.43 -31.30 6.88
C THR A 491 -22.03 -32.56 7.49
N THR A 492 -23.33 -32.72 7.35
CA THR A 492 -24.09 -33.88 7.82
C THR A 492 -24.58 -34.73 6.64
N GLY A 493 -25.21 -35.87 6.89
CA GLY A 493 -25.71 -36.75 5.85
C GLY A 493 -24.60 -37.49 5.07
N PRO A 494 -24.89 -38.02 3.87
CA PRO A 494 -23.92 -38.77 3.05
C PRO A 494 -22.64 -38.01 2.73
N ALA A 495 -22.74 -36.70 2.46
CA ALA A 495 -21.58 -35.84 2.20
C ALA A 495 -20.70 -35.62 3.44
N GLY A 496 -21.24 -35.79 4.65
CA GLY A 496 -20.49 -35.72 5.91
C GLY A 496 -19.66 -36.96 6.25
N ARG A 497 -19.81 -38.06 5.50
CA ARG A 497 -19.05 -39.30 5.72
C ARG A 497 -17.57 -39.13 5.42
N PRO A 498 -16.69 -39.89 6.13
CA PRO A 498 -15.27 -39.93 5.78
C PRO A 498 -15.05 -40.37 4.33
N GLY A 499 -14.23 -39.66 3.57
CA GLY A 499 -13.94 -39.99 2.18
C GLY A 499 -13.29 -41.37 2.02
N ALA A 500 -12.57 -41.84 3.03
CA ALA A 500 -11.98 -43.17 3.07
C ALA A 500 -13.01 -44.30 2.85
N GLU A 501 -14.28 -44.10 3.27
CA GLU A 501 -15.35 -45.06 3.07
C GLU A 501 -15.67 -45.30 1.59
N ILE A 502 -15.59 -44.26 0.74
CA ILE A 502 -15.79 -44.40 -0.71
C ILE A 502 -14.69 -45.27 -1.32
N VAL A 503 -13.44 -45.02 -0.95
CA VAL A 503 -12.30 -45.79 -1.48
C VAL A 503 -12.41 -47.26 -1.08
N THR A 504 -12.90 -47.53 0.15
CA THR A 504 -13.11 -48.87 0.65
C THR A 504 -14.28 -49.56 -0.06
N ALA A 505 -15.39 -48.84 -0.28
CA ALA A 505 -16.59 -49.39 -0.91
C ALA A 505 -16.42 -49.56 -2.45
N HIS A 506 -15.59 -48.71 -3.05
CA HIS A 506 -15.38 -48.66 -4.51
C HIS A 506 -13.88 -48.59 -4.87
N PRO A 507 -13.08 -49.62 -4.58
CA PRO A 507 -11.62 -49.56 -4.68
C PRO A 507 -11.10 -49.31 -6.10
N GLY A 508 -11.89 -49.58 -7.14
CA GLY A 508 -11.54 -49.34 -8.54
C GLY A 508 -11.99 -47.98 -9.07
N LEU A 509 -12.79 -47.20 -8.32
CA LEU A 509 -13.39 -45.95 -8.82
C LEU A 509 -12.42 -44.76 -8.65
N CYS A 510 -11.81 -44.63 -7.49
CA CYS A 510 -10.89 -43.52 -7.19
C CYS A 510 -9.74 -43.96 -6.25
N PRO A 511 -8.94 -44.95 -6.66
CA PRO A 511 -7.86 -45.48 -5.81
C PRO A 511 -6.83 -44.43 -5.42
N TRP A 512 -6.63 -43.40 -6.22
CA TRP A 512 -5.73 -42.27 -5.93
C TRP A 512 -6.19 -41.40 -4.76
N MET A 513 -7.44 -41.50 -4.34
CA MET A 513 -7.96 -40.81 -3.16
C MET A 513 -7.61 -41.52 -1.85
N ALA A 514 -7.09 -42.74 -1.91
CA ALA A 514 -6.70 -43.50 -0.74
C ALA A 514 -5.72 -42.72 0.15
N GLY A 515 -6.07 -42.59 1.44
CA GLY A 515 -5.27 -41.83 2.41
C GLY A 515 -5.42 -40.31 2.34
N ILE A 516 -6.26 -39.74 1.47
CA ILE A 516 -6.64 -38.32 1.56
C ILE A 516 -7.60 -38.16 2.74
N PRO A 517 -7.26 -37.32 3.72
CA PRO A 517 -8.15 -37.08 4.87
C PRO A 517 -9.34 -36.22 4.46
N GLY A 518 -10.42 -36.26 5.24
CA GLY A 518 -11.56 -35.38 5.07
C GLY A 518 -12.87 -36.13 4.78
N THR A 519 -13.95 -35.37 4.64
CA THR A 519 -15.25 -35.85 4.25
C THR A 519 -15.45 -35.76 2.75
N VAL A 520 -16.42 -36.50 2.22
CA VAL A 520 -16.78 -36.47 0.80
C VAL A 520 -17.19 -35.07 0.38
N GLY A 521 -17.99 -34.38 1.18
CA GLY A 521 -18.35 -32.97 0.91
C GLY A 521 -17.13 -32.04 0.84
N GLY A 522 -16.14 -32.25 1.71
CA GLY A 522 -14.86 -31.55 1.64
C GLY A 522 -14.07 -31.86 0.36
N TRP A 523 -14.04 -33.12 -0.07
CA TRP A 523 -13.44 -33.52 -1.34
C TRP A 523 -14.12 -32.88 -2.55
N ILE A 524 -15.45 -32.83 -2.54
CA ILE A 524 -16.25 -32.17 -3.60
C ILE A 524 -15.93 -30.66 -3.61
N LYS A 525 -16.01 -30.00 -2.45
CA LYS A 525 -15.80 -28.54 -2.34
C LYS A 525 -14.46 -28.10 -2.88
N MET A 526 -13.41 -28.85 -2.58
CA MET A 526 -12.04 -28.57 -3.00
C MET A 526 -11.66 -29.23 -4.33
N ASN A 527 -12.56 -29.94 -4.98
CA ASN A 527 -12.22 -30.83 -6.09
C ASN A 527 -10.92 -31.60 -5.77
N ALA A 528 -10.92 -32.29 -4.63
CA ALA A 528 -9.75 -32.96 -4.11
C ALA A 528 -9.20 -33.99 -5.12
N GLY A 529 -7.89 -34.11 -5.19
CA GLY A 529 -7.25 -35.03 -6.13
C GLY A 529 -5.79 -35.26 -5.84
N ALA A 530 -5.22 -36.22 -6.50
CA ALA A 530 -3.80 -36.55 -6.41
C ALA A 530 -3.36 -37.36 -7.62
N PHE A 531 -2.06 -37.38 -7.86
CA PHE A 531 -1.44 -38.18 -8.94
C PHE A 531 -2.02 -37.88 -10.33
N GLY A 532 -2.42 -36.62 -10.58
CA GLY A 532 -2.97 -36.17 -11.85
C GLY A 532 -4.49 -36.30 -11.99
N HIS A 533 -5.19 -36.84 -10.99
CA HIS A 533 -6.63 -37.04 -10.97
C HIS A 533 -7.35 -36.11 -10.01
N SER A 534 -8.64 -35.87 -10.24
CA SER A 534 -9.51 -35.07 -9.39
C SER A 534 -10.87 -35.75 -9.12
N PHE A 535 -11.50 -35.43 -7.98
CA PHE A 535 -12.73 -36.11 -7.57
C PHE A 535 -13.92 -35.83 -8.49
N SER A 536 -13.92 -34.69 -9.18
CA SER A 536 -14.92 -34.36 -10.20
C SER A 536 -14.99 -35.36 -11.36
N GLU A 537 -13.91 -36.11 -11.63
CA GLU A 537 -13.88 -37.13 -12.69
C GLU A 537 -14.87 -38.28 -12.44
N VAL A 538 -15.14 -38.55 -11.16
CA VAL A 538 -16.04 -39.66 -10.76
C VAL A 538 -17.42 -39.16 -10.29
N LEU A 539 -17.67 -37.85 -10.26
CA LEU A 539 -18.95 -37.27 -9.85
C LEU A 539 -19.93 -37.16 -11.03
N GLU A 540 -21.19 -37.54 -10.79
CA GLU A 540 -22.32 -37.31 -11.68
C GLU A 540 -23.09 -36.05 -11.29
N ALA A 541 -23.49 -35.94 -10.00
CA ALA A 541 -24.23 -34.82 -9.46
C ALA A 541 -23.96 -34.61 -7.96
N VAL A 542 -24.24 -33.41 -7.48
CA VAL A 542 -24.09 -33.00 -6.07
C VAL A 542 -25.41 -32.41 -5.61
N LYS A 543 -25.88 -32.77 -4.42
CA LYS A 543 -27.04 -32.15 -3.77
C LYS A 543 -26.60 -30.96 -2.94
N ILE A 544 -27.01 -29.75 -3.36
CA ILE A 544 -26.63 -28.48 -2.75
C ILE A 544 -27.90 -27.79 -2.27
N ASP A 545 -28.00 -27.47 -0.98
CA ASP A 545 -29.15 -26.79 -0.36
C ASP A 545 -30.52 -27.43 -0.75
N GLY A 546 -30.57 -28.76 -0.84
CA GLY A 546 -31.78 -29.53 -1.19
C GLY A 546 -31.93 -29.86 -2.67
N GLU A 547 -31.22 -29.20 -3.59
CA GLU A 547 -31.34 -29.35 -5.04
C GLU A 547 -30.18 -30.19 -5.61
N TRP A 548 -30.51 -31.06 -6.60
CA TRP A 548 -29.50 -31.83 -7.34
C TRP A 548 -28.90 -31.01 -8.50
N VAL A 549 -27.62 -30.72 -8.44
CA VAL A 549 -26.85 -29.98 -9.43
C VAL A 549 -25.91 -30.94 -10.16
N PRO A 550 -25.93 -30.99 -11.51
CA PRO A 550 -24.97 -31.80 -12.26
C PRO A 550 -23.51 -31.38 -11.96
N ALA A 551 -22.60 -32.34 -11.91
CA ALA A 551 -21.17 -32.04 -11.65
C ALA A 551 -20.59 -31.04 -12.66
N SER A 552 -21.04 -31.08 -13.93
CA SER A 552 -20.65 -30.12 -14.98
C SER A 552 -21.04 -28.66 -14.69
N ALA A 553 -22.02 -28.41 -13.83
CA ALA A 553 -22.49 -27.08 -13.45
C ALA A 553 -21.86 -26.58 -12.14
N CYS A 554 -20.98 -27.36 -11.49
CA CYS A 554 -20.36 -27.01 -10.22
C CYS A 554 -19.04 -26.21 -10.35
N GLY A 555 -18.63 -25.83 -11.57
CA GLY A 555 -17.42 -25.02 -11.82
C GLY A 555 -16.12 -25.64 -11.29
N PHE A 556 -15.98 -26.96 -11.43
CA PHE A 556 -14.78 -27.65 -10.93
C PHE A 556 -13.53 -27.27 -11.72
N ALA A 557 -12.51 -26.84 -10.99
CA ALA A 557 -11.15 -26.59 -11.48
C ALA A 557 -10.13 -27.15 -10.49
N TYR A 558 -8.83 -26.96 -10.75
CA TYR A 558 -7.78 -27.40 -9.83
C TYR A 558 -7.97 -26.79 -8.44
N ARG A 559 -8.25 -27.62 -7.44
CA ARG A 559 -8.50 -27.22 -6.04
C ARG A 559 -9.59 -26.17 -5.90
N HIS A 560 -10.63 -26.24 -6.73
CA HIS A 560 -11.70 -25.27 -6.76
C HIS A 560 -13.05 -25.88 -7.16
N SER A 561 -14.14 -25.31 -6.61
CA SER A 561 -15.52 -25.44 -7.11
C SER A 561 -16.29 -24.15 -6.85
N ASP A 562 -17.27 -23.82 -7.71
CA ASP A 562 -18.15 -22.66 -7.54
C ASP A 562 -19.29 -22.89 -6.53
N ILE A 563 -19.33 -24.04 -5.89
CA ILE A 563 -20.37 -24.41 -4.92
C ILE A 563 -20.35 -23.46 -3.73
N LYS A 564 -21.44 -22.72 -3.48
CA LYS A 564 -21.56 -21.77 -2.35
C LYS A 564 -22.40 -22.30 -1.19
N GLY A 565 -23.31 -23.25 -1.45
CA GLY A 565 -24.23 -23.82 -0.47
C GLY A 565 -23.70 -25.05 0.29
N GLU A 566 -24.57 -25.62 1.13
CA GLU A 566 -24.30 -26.87 1.84
C GLU A 566 -24.34 -28.07 0.91
N ILE A 567 -23.25 -28.83 0.90
CA ILE A 567 -23.20 -30.12 0.18
C ILE A 567 -23.77 -31.20 1.09
N GLN A 568 -24.95 -31.73 0.72
CA GLN A 568 -25.70 -32.67 1.55
C GLN A 568 -25.53 -34.12 1.08
N ASP A 569 -25.46 -34.34 -0.25
CA ASP A 569 -25.41 -35.64 -0.86
C ASP A 569 -24.66 -35.58 -2.21
N TYR A 570 -24.35 -36.74 -2.78
CA TYR A 570 -23.63 -36.85 -4.05
C TYR A 570 -24.02 -38.13 -4.80
N ARG A 571 -23.86 -38.11 -6.14
CA ARG A 571 -23.99 -39.26 -7.01
C ARG A 571 -22.68 -39.50 -7.75
N LEU A 572 -22.22 -40.75 -7.74
CA LEU A 572 -21.05 -41.18 -8.48
C LEU A 572 -21.45 -41.75 -9.86
N ARG A 573 -20.66 -41.51 -10.86
CA ARG A 573 -20.88 -42.05 -12.22
C ARG A 573 -20.82 -43.58 -12.16
N ARG A 574 -21.86 -44.22 -12.68
CA ARG A 574 -21.94 -45.69 -12.74
C ARG A 574 -21.00 -46.31 -13.79
N ASP A 575 -20.67 -45.55 -14.84
CA ASP A 575 -19.89 -46.00 -16.00
C ASP A 575 -18.41 -45.71 -15.94
N SER A 576 -17.91 -45.18 -14.81
CA SER A 576 -16.47 -45.05 -14.56
C SER A 576 -15.82 -46.41 -14.26
N LYS A 577 -16.10 -47.41 -15.12
CA LYS A 577 -15.19 -48.53 -15.32
C LYS A 577 -13.97 -48.03 -16.07
N GLY A 578 -13.24 -47.11 -15.45
CA GLY A 578 -11.81 -47.00 -15.78
C GLY A 578 -11.25 -48.39 -15.59
N ASP A 579 -10.52 -48.88 -16.57
CA ASP A 579 -9.98 -50.21 -16.60
C ASP A 579 -9.25 -50.46 -15.27
N ALA A 580 -9.95 -51.08 -14.32
CA ALA A 580 -9.46 -51.35 -12.96
C ALA A 580 -8.16 -52.17 -12.98
N THR A 581 -7.83 -52.71 -14.15
CA THR A 581 -6.61 -53.49 -14.38
C THR A 581 -5.38 -52.64 -14.65
N LEU A 582 -5.53 -51.33 -14.95
CA LEU A 582 -4.43 -50.42 -15.28
C LEU A 582 -4.04 -49.45 -14.14
N GLN A 583 -4.83 -49.39 -13.06
CA GLN A 583 -4.50 -48.50 -11.93
C GLN A 583 -3.90 -49.29 -10.76
N PRO A 584 -2.84 -48.73 -10.10
CA PRO A 584 -2.31 -49.35 -8.90
C PRO A 584 -3.37 -49.47 -7.81
N PRO A 585 -3.34 -50.52 -6.97
CA PRO A 585 -4.29 -50.68 -5.89
C PRO A 585 -4.16 -49.57 -4.85
N PRO A 586 -5.22 -49.26 -4.04
CA PRO A 586 -5.23 -48.20 -3.05
C PRO A 586 -4.04 -48.20 -2.10
N ASP A 587 -3.53 -49.39 -1.71
CA ASP A 587 -2.36 -49.54 -0.84
C ASP A 587 -1.09 -48.93 -1.38
N THR A 588 -0.92 -48.92 -2.73
CA THR A 588 0.21 -48.27 -3.40
C THR A 588 0.19 -46.76 -3.17
N TYR A 589 -0.98 -46.14 -3.16
CA TYR A 589 -1.14 -44.72 -2.91
C TYR A 589 -1.03 -44.37 -1.42
N ILE A 590 -1.54 -45.24 -0.54
CA ILE A 590 -1.39 -45.12 0.91
C ILE A 590 0.10 -45.21 1.29
N SER A 591 0.87 -46.12 0.73
CA SER A 591 2.28 -46.27 1.05
C SER A 591 3.09 -45.05 0.68
N LYS A 592 2.76 -44.36 -0.41
CA LYS A 592 3.39 -43.11 -0.83
C LYS A 592 3.06 -41.91 0.10
N ARG A 593 2.04 -42.03 0.99
CA ARG A 593 1.59 -40.98 1.91
C ARG A 593 1.90 -41.28 3.37
N ARG A 594 2.49 -42.42 3.68
CA ARG A 594 2.67 -42.91 5.07
C ARG A 594 3.52 -42.03 5.98
N HIS A 595 4.16 -40.98 5.47
CA HIS A 595 5.13 -40.20 6.24
C HIS A 595 4.64 -38.83 6.69
N PHE A 596 3.40 -38.41 6.38
CA PHE A 596 2.89 -37.14 6.86
C PHE A 596 2.74 -37.14 8.38
N PRO A 597 3.40 -36.22 9.11
CA PRO A 597 3.24 -36.13 10.56
C PRO A 597 1.81 -35.76 10.94
N ALA A 598 1.39 -36.17 12.13
CA ALA A 598 0.12 -35.72 12.70
C ALA A 598 0.12 -34.20 12.88
N GLY A 599 -1.04 -33.56 12.72
CA GLY A 599 -1.17 -32.11 12.88
C GLY A 599 -0.78 -31.28 11.63
N THR A 600 -0.78 -31.90 10.45
CA THR A 600 -0.59 -31.17 9.18
C THR A 600 -1.91 -30.87 8.48
N TYR A 601 -1.88 -29.90 7.57
CA TYR A 601 -2.98 -29.56 6.66
C TYR A 601 -2.81 -30.16 5.25
N GLY A 602 -1.81 -31.02 5.05
CA GLY A 602 -1.36 -31.44 3.73
C GLY A 602 -0.54 -30.34 3.03
N SER A 603 -0.60 -30.26 1.70
CA SER A 603 -0.02 -29.15 0.97
C SER A 603 -0.68 -27.84 1.36
N PHE A 604 0.11 -26.86 1.80
CA PHE A 604 -0.43 -25.60 2.28
C PHE A 604 -0.75 -24.63 1.14
N PHE A 605 0.07 -24.64 0.07
CA PHE A 605 -0.10 -23.78 -1.10
C PHE A 605 -0.42 -24.60 -2.35
N LYS A 606 -1.22 -24.00 -3.24
CA LYS A 606 -1.48 -24.52 -4.58
C LYS A 606 -0.21 -24.42 -5.44
N ASN A 607 -0.08 -25.32 -6.40
CA ASN A 607 0.97 -25.17 -7.40
C ASN A 607 0.64 -24.00 -8.33
N PRO A 608 1.57 -23.05 -8.55
CA PRO A 608 1.38 -22.00 -9.52
C PRO A 608 1.46 -22.55 -10.96
N PRO A 609 0.95 -21.83 -11.97
CA PRO A 609 1.06 -22.23 -13.36
C PRO A 609 2.52 -22.50 -13.76
N GLY A 610 2.79 -23.68 -14.30
CA GLY A 610 4.10 -24.06 -14.82
C GLY A 610 5.15 -24.48 -13.78
N ASP A 611 4.83 -24.50 -12.48
CA ASP A 611 5.78 -24.88 -11.44
C ASP A 611 5.11 -25.56 -10.22
N PHE A 612 5.92 -26.05 -9.28
CA PHE A 612 5.46 -26.72 -8.07
C PHE A 612 5.78 -25.86 -6.83
N ALA A 613 4.77 -25.58 -6.01
CA ALA A 613 4.93 -24.80 -4.78
C ALA A 613 5.99 -25.42 -3.84
N GLY A 614 6.02 -26.76 -3.72
CA GLY A 614 7.01 -27.45 -2.91
C GLY A 614 8.46 -27.21 -3.38
N ARG A 615 8.70 -27.23 -4.68
CA ARG A 615 10.01 -26.93 -5.27
C ARG A 615 10.44 -25.48 -5.03
N LEU A 616 9.53 -24.53 -5.26
CA LEU A 616 9.79 -23.11 -5.05
C LEU A 616 10.10 -22.80 -3.59
N LEU A 617 9.32 -23.36 -2.67
CA LEU A 617 9.52 -23.21 -1.22
C LEU A 617 10.85 -23.82 -0.76
N GLU A 618 11.20 -25.00 -1.25
CA GLU A 618 12.48 -25.64 -0.93
C GLU A 618 13.66 -24.80 -1.45
N ALA A 619 13.60 -24.36 -2.70
CA ALA A 619 14.59 -23.48 -3.27
C ALA A 619 14.66 -22.11 -2.56
N ALA A 620 13.55 -21.62 -1.98
CA ALA A 620 13.52 -20.42 -1.16
C ALA A 620 13.99 -20.62 0.30
N GLY A 621 14.46 -21.84 0.66
CA GLY A 621 14.95 -22.14 2.01
C GLY A 621 13.84 -22.22 3.07
N ALA A 622 12.60 -22.56 2.66
CA ALA A 622 11.47 -22.59 3.59
C ALA A 622 11.53 -23.72 4.62
N LYS A 623 12.26 -24.81 4.36
CA LYS A 623 12.34 -25.97 5.27
C LYS A 623 12.89 -25.66 6.66
N GLU A 624 13.66 -24.59 6.80
CA GLU A 624 14.25 -24.18 8.07
C GLU A 624 13.32 -23.28 8.90
N LEU A 625 12.16 -22.91 8.35
CA LEU A 625 11.28 -21.94 8.97
C LEU A 625 10.46 -22.55 10.10
N ARG A 626 10.35 -21.74 11.16
CA ARG A 626 9.54 -22.03 12.34
C ARG A 626 8.98 -20.72 12.93
N VAL A 627 7.74 -20.76 13.39
CA VAL A 627 7.11 -19.63 14.11
C VAL A 627 6.32 -20.22 15.28
N GLY A 628 6.64 -19.81 16.50
CA GLY A 628 6.07 -20.40 17.70
C GLY A 628 6.20 -21.93 17.70
N GLY A 629 5.08 -22.63 17.87
CA GLY A 629 5.01 -24.07 17.79
C GLY A 629 4.84 -24.63 16.37
N ALA A 630 4.60 -23.78 15.34
CA ALA A 630 4.44 -24.22 13.96
C ALA A 630 5.79 -24.28 13.22
N TYR A 631 6.00 -25.29 12.38
CA TYR A 631 7.23 -25.42 11.58
C TYR A 631 6.96 -26.07 10.23
N VAL A 632 7.86 -25.81 9.26
CA VAL A 632 7.83 -26.48 7.95
C VAL A 632 8.42 -27.86 8.08
N TRP A 633 7.73 -28.85 7.52
CA TRP A 633 8.19 -30.23 7.55
C TRP A 633 9.47 -30.40 6.75
N SER A 634 10.48 -31.06 7.34
CA SER A 634 11.81 -31.23 6.74
C SER A 634 11.79 -32.04 5.43
N GLU A 635 10.85 -32.99 5.29
CA GLU A 635 10.76 -33.82 4.08
C GLU A 635 9.99 -33.14 2.94
N HIS A 636 9.10 -32.16 3.24
CA HIS A 636 8.32 -31.49 2.20
C HIS A 636 8.06 -30.01 2.53
N ALA A 637 8.68 -29.11 1.78
CA ALA A 637 8.66 -27.67 2.02
C ALA A 637 7.26 -27.01 1.94
N ASN A 638 6.26 -27.64 1.31
CA ASN A 638 4.88 -27.15 1.23
C ASN A 638 3.97 -27.72 2.31
N VAL A 639 4.55 -28.23 3.39
CA VAL A 639 3.78 -28.82 4.51
C VAL A 639 4.12 -28.11 5.80
N ILE A 640 3.13 -27.52 6.43
CA ILE A 640 3.24 -26.93 7.77
C ILE A 640 2.76 -27.94 8.79
N VAL A 641 3.58 -28.18 9.82
CA VAL A 641 3.29 -29.00 10.96
C VAL A 641 2.91 -28.12 12.14
N ARG A 642 1.77 -28.41 12.75
CA ARG A 642 1.34 -27.82 13.99
C ARG A 642 1.93 -28.65 15.15
N GLY A 643 3.08 -28.22 15.68
CA GLY A 643 3.72 -28.83 16.82
C GLY A 643 3.02 -28.50 18.14
N GLU A 644 3.60 -28.96 19.24
CA GLU A 644 3.06 -28.74 20.59
C GLU A 644 2.99 -27.25 20.91
N GLY A 645 1.86 -26.79 21.43
CA GLY A 645 1.61 -25.39 21.77
C GLY A 645 1.42 -24.44 20.58
N ALA A 646 1.43 -24.95 19.33
CA ALA A 646 1.20 -24.12 18.16
C ALA A 646 -0.22 -23.54 18.11
N THR A 647 -0.32 -22.24 17.93
CA THR A 647 -1.57 -21.51 17.70
C THR A 647 -1.91 -21.42 16.20
N GLY A 648 -3.16 -21.05 15.87
CA GLY A 648 -3.54 -20.74 14.50
C GLY A 648 -2.75 -19.54 13.94
N SER A 649 -2.45 -18.56 14.78
CA SER A 649 -1.63 -17.39 14.42
C SER A 649 -0.20 -17.78 14.04
N ASP A 650 0.42 -18.76 14.72
CA ASP A 650 1.75 -19.26 14.37
C ASP A 650 1.76 -19.89 12.98
N VAL A 651 0.74 -20.69 12.66
CA VAL A 651 0.60 -21.34 11.35
C VAL A 651 0.44 -20.29 10.24
N LEU A 652 -0.38 -19.27 10.49
CA LEU A 652 -0.61 -18.20 9.51
C LEU A 652 0.65 -17.35 9.29
N ALA A 653 1.33 -16.96 10.37
CA ALA A 653 2.58 -16.20 10.29
C ALA A 653 3.67 -16.99 9.56
N LEU A 654 3.77 -18.30 9.82
CA LEU A 654 4.70 -19.18 9.11
C LEU A 654 4.35 -19.27 7.61
N ALA A 655 3.08 -19.41 7.27
CA ALA A 655 2.63 -19.49 5.89
C ALA A 655 2.92 -18.18 5.13
N ARG A 656 2.70 -17.03 5.75
CA ARG A 656 3.06 -15.71 5.18
C ARG A 656 4.57 -15.61 4.92
N LEU A 657 5.38 -16.03 5.87
CA LEU A 657 6.84 -16.04 5.73
C LEU A 657 7.30 -16.93 4.58
N MET A 658 6.72 -18.12 4.42
CA MET A 658 6.98 -19.03 3.32
C MET A 658 6.61 -18.40 1.97
N ARG A 659 5.41 -17.81 1.87
CA ARG A 659 4.89 -17.13 0.69
C ARG A 659 5.79 -15.96 0.27
N ASN A 660 6.18 -15.13 1.24
CA ASN A 660 7.05 -13.98 1.01
C ASN A 660 8.43 -14.39 0.51
N ARG A 661 9.06 -15.45 1.08
CA ARG A 661 10.34 -15.94 0.58
C ARG A 661 10.29 -16.37 -0.89
N VAL A 662 9.22 -17.03 -1.31
CA VAL A 662 9.02 -17.40 -2.72
C VAL A 662 8.83 -16.15 -3.58
N PHE A 663 8.01 -15.21 -3.13
CA PHE A 663 7.79 -13.96 -3.86
C PHE A 663 9.08 -13.16 -4.05
N PHE A 664 9.86 -12.95 -2.99
CA PHE A 664 11.13 -12.20 -3.09
C PHE A 664 12.18 -12.88 -3.97
N ARG A 665 12.16 -14.22 -4.03
CA ARG A 665 13.17 -14.96 -4.80
C ARG A 665 12.80 -15.20 -6.26
N PHE A 666 11.49 -15.36 -6.55
CA PHE A 666 11.01 -15.81 -7.86
C PHE A 666 9.93 -14.89 -8.46
N GLY A 667 9.47 -13.87 -7.75
CA GLY A 667 8.35 -13.02 -8.18
C GLY A 667 6.99 -13.73 -8.20
N ILE A 668 6.88 -14.95 -7.68
CA ILE A 668 5.68 -15.80 -7.73
C ILE A 668 4.96 -15.70 -6.39
N LEU A 669 3.71 -15.26 -6.41
CA LEU A 669 2.85 -15.20 -5.24
C LEU A 669 2.05 -16.51 -5.12
N LEU A 670 2.36 -17.32 -4.10
CA LEU A 670 1.68 -18.59 -3.88
C LEU A 670 0.28 -18.39 -3.28
N ASP A 671 -0.72 -19.09 -3.83
CA ASP A 671 -2.07 -19.12 -3.28
C ASP A 671 -2.26 -20.26 -2.27
N PRO A 672 -2.97 -20.05 -1.16
CA PRO A 672 -3.25 -21.12 -0.22
C PRO A 672 -4.17 -22.18 -0.82
N GLU A 673 -3.88 -23.45 -0.53
CA GLU A 673 -4.80 -24.56 -0.75
C GLU A 673 -5.72 -24.75 0.47
N VAL A 674 -5.28 -24.32 1.64
CA VAL A 674 -6.04 -24.35 2.89
C VAL A 674 -7.11 -23.26 2.85
N THR A 675 -8.38 -23.65 3.11
CA THR A 675 -9.51 -22.72 3.09
C THR A 675 -9.70 -21.99 4.44
N GLY A 676 -10.31 -20.81 4.41
CA GLY A 676 -10.57 -20.00 5.61
C GLY A 676 -9.43 -19.05 5.98
N ILE A 677 -8.41 -18.95 5.15
CA ILE A 677 -7.32 -17.97 5.30
C ILE A 677 -7.68 -16.71 4.51
N SER A 678 -7.73 -15.58 5.20
CA SER A 678 -7.66 -14.25 4.59
C SER A 678 -6.23 -13.72 4.81
N TRP A 679 -5.58 -13.38 3.72
CA TRP A 679 -4.20 -12.87 3.75
C TRP A 679 -4.19 -11.38 4.08
#